data_6d8d070196fa8b0bd2d1b4ef3d60138b
#
_entry.id   6d8d070196fa8b0bd2d1b4ef3d60138b
#
_cell.length_a   1.000
_cell.length_b   1.000
_cell.length_c   1.000
_cell.angle_alpha   90.00
_cell.angle_beta   90.00
_cell.angle_gamma   90.00
#
_symmetry.space_group_name_H-M   'P 1'
#
loop_
_entity.id
_entity.type
_entity.pdbx_description
1 polymer ?
#
loop_
_entity_poly.entity_id
_entity_poly.type
_entity_poly.pdbx_seq_one_letter_code
_entity_poly.pdbx_strand_id
1 'polypeptide(L)'
;MKIRSVCFLTVLCFIITGVLHAETAELNWLNWSQMPLLPALNGQAEPIGVAGAFVGIHNNALIIAGGANFDKPYDKTQKQWHDDIWVLEKDSDKWLGGFKLDSSIAYGASVSTKYGVVCIGGNDADKCYDNVFLLKWDSKKTIEKTDLPSLPLTCSNTAATTIGDVVYVAGGQQGTRLDSAMKNFWSMDLSKISEPNSLCWKQLPAWSGERRAFNITASQYNGKEYCIYIIGGRYQKSIEDSNWVLLNDIYEFSPTKYAAGKEAWKKCANLPYPIHAVCGMDIGQSHILIFGSAIKTESTNANDSNNTGCFNRGVLAYHTITDTVIKVGQMPLSQVTTTAVKWNNDIVIASGEICPKIRTPQIWKATLLKTSTVFGKANFSVLLVYLIGMIAVGVYFMYRNKNTDDFFRGGQRIPAWAAGLSIFATLLSSITFIAVPAKVYISDWTFITLNLIVIPIIPFIFLCIVPYFRKIDATSAYEYLEKRFNVFIRLFASFSFVLFQIGRMAIVMFLPALALSTMTSMSVPTCILLTGILTVIYCTMGGLEAVVWTDAIQTLVLLGGALYCLFVMINSLNGGFSEFISIANAGAKFHAINWDFSKTSIYTTAFWVMVIGGVGQTLVPFVSDQAIVQRYMVVSDTKKVRNSFITSTIAGTIATVIFFSIGTALYVFYKAHPQNLDPTYQNDAIFPLFISYQLPAGLGGIVIAGIYAAAQSTVSGSVHSISTVVVTDFAKRFSMLKTEKGYLNLARFCTFLFGTLGTILALIFASADIKSLWESFIEVLGLLCGPMCGLFLLGMFTKRVGGISAIIGAVSGVVILFMVGRYTKVNMVLYASAGITACVVVGYLMSFVIPERKKDISGLSIHSM
;
A
#
# COMPACT_ATOMS: atom_id res chain seq x y z
N MET A 1 22.55 4.06 -42.34
CA MET A 1 23.32 3.26 -41.33
C MET A 1 24.26 4.09 -40.44
N LYS A 2 24.51 5.37 -40.67
CA LYS A 2 25.41 6.22 -39.86
C LYS A 2 24.73 6.98 -38.70
N ILE A 3 23.41 7.08 -38.64
CA ILE A 3 22.67 7.74 -37.55
C ILE A 3 22.44 6.79 -36.36
N ARG A 4 22.43 5.46 -36.58
CA ARG A 4 22.23 4.46 -35.51
C ARG A 4 23.41 4.32 -34.56
N SER A 5 24.66 4.62 -35.02
CA SER A 5 25.87 4.47 -34.18
C SER A 5 26.14 5.67 -33.29
N VAL A 6 25.69 6.86 -33.64
CA VAL A 6 25.95 8.10 -32.88
C VAL A 6 25.03 8.16 -31.65
N CYS A 7 23.75 7.78 -31.76
CA CYS A 7 22.84 7.74 -30.59
C CYS A 7 23.21 6.65 -29.56
N PHE A 8 23.81 5.54 -30.00
CA PHE A 8 24.22 4.46 -29.08
C PHE A 8 25.51 4.83 -28.32
N LEU A 9 26.46 5.54 -28.94
CA LEU A 9 27.70 5.97 -28.27
C LEU A 9 27.49 7.14 -27.30
N THR A 10 26.56 8.06 -27.57
CA THR A 10 26.26 9.17 -26.65
C THR A 10 25.56 8.70 -25.38
N VAL A 11 24.75 7.65 -25.44
CA VAL A 11 24.13 7.03 -24.26
C VAL A 11 25.16 6.24 -23.43
N LEU A 12 26.16 5.64 -24.08
CA LEU A 12 27.20 4.84 -23.40
C LEU A 12 28.24 5.71 -22.67
N CYS A 13 28.56 6.91 -23.16
CA CYS A 13 29.55 7.82 -22.53
C CYS A 13 29.02 8.52 -21.26
N PHE A 14 27.70 8.62 -21.05
CA PHE A 14 27.13 9.19 -19.82
C PHE A 14 27.06 8.20 -18.64
N ILE A 15 27.40 6.93 -18.83
CA ILE A 15 27.26 5.86 -17.83
C ILE A 15 28.47 5.79 -16.86
N ILE A 16 29.57 6.48 -17.12
CA ILE A 16 30.88 6.21 -16.43
C ILE A 16 31.26 7.24 -15.36
N THR A 17 30.56 8.34 -15.17
CA THR A 17 30.96 9.33 -14.16
C THR A 17 29.87 9.69 -13.19
N GLY A 18 30.00 9.26 -11.95
CA GLY A 18 29.27 9.86 -10.84
C GLY A 18 28.82 8.96 -9.70
N VAL A 19 29.73 8.20 -9.09
CA VAL A 19 29.54 7.78 -7.70
C VAL A 19 30.12 8.88 -6.82
N LEU A 20 29.34 9.90 -6.53
CA LEU A 20 29.63 10.86 -5.48
C LEU A 20 29.26 10.20 -4.14
N HIS A 21 30.26 9.91 -3.32
CA HIS A 21 30.07 9.66 -1.89
C HIS A 21 29.53 10.97 -1.27
N ALA A 22 28.26 10.95 -0.90
CA ALA A 22 27.73 11.99 -0.04
C ALA A 22 28.38 11.82 1.34
N GLU A 23 29.03 12.86 1.86
CA GLU A 23 29.42 12.95 3.26
C GLU A 23 28.21 12.63 4.13
N THR A 24 28.43 11.82 5.16
CA THR A 24 27.40 11.40 6.11
C THR A 24 26.98 12.57 6.99
N ALA A 25 26.10 13.43 6.49
CA ALA A 25 25.37 14.36 7.35
C ALA A 25 24.57 13.53 8.38
N GLU A 26 24.59 13.93 9.66
CA GLU A 26 23.79 13.26 10.68
C GLU A 26 22.33 13.26 10.23
N LEU A 27 21.74 12.06 10.11
CA LEU A 27 20.35 11.87 9.70
C LEU A 27 19.43 12.50 10.75
N ASN A 28 18.56 13.40 10.33
CA ASN A 28 17.57 14.04 11.20
C ASN A 28 16.18 14.02 10.55
N TRP A 29 15.27 13.22 11.13
CA TRP A 29 13.90 13.10 10.64
C TRP A 29 12.90 14.04 11.33
N LEU A 30 13.32 14.69 12.43
CA LEU A 30 12.42 15.37 13.34
C LEU A 30 12.76 16.85 13.48
N ASN A 31 11.76 17.70 13.33
CA ASN A 31 11.81 19.10 13.73
C ASN A 31 11.09 19.27 15.06
N TRP A 32 11.81 19.83 16.06
CA TRP A 32 11.30 19.96 17.40
C TRP A 32 10.83 21.39 17.69
N SER A 33 9.70 21.51 18.37
CA SER A 33 9.18 22.76 18.91
C SER A 33 8.63 22.55 20.32
N GLN A 34 8.83 23.53 21.17
CA GLN A 34 8.32 23.51 22.54
C GLN A 34 6.87 23.92 22.58
N MET A 35 6.08 23.20 23.37
CA MET A 35 4.69 23.52 23.67
C MET A 35 4.58 24.24 25.04
N PRO A 36 3.39 24.76 25.40
CA PRO A 36 3.18 25.33 26.73
C PRO A 36 3.59 24.39 27.85
N LEU A 37 4.36 24.91 28.84
CA LEU A 37 4.85 24.12 29.98
C LEU A 37 3.68 23.53 30.76
N LEU A 38 3.86 22.33 31.30
CA LEU A 38 2.92 21.74 32.26
C LEU A 38 2.86 22.68 33.52
N PRO A 39 1.68 23.12 33.96
CA PRO A 39 1.54 24.00 35.10
C PRO A 39 2.06 23.37 36.39
N ALA A 40 2.30 24.19 37.41
CA ALA A 40 2.60 23.71 38.77
C ALA A 40 1.43 22.88 39.30
N LEU A 41 1.75 21.74 39.91
CA LEU A 41 0.78 20.87 40.54
C LEU A 41 0.26 21.48 41.84
N ASN A 42 -0.86 20.95 42.34
CA ASN A 42 -1.50 21.47 43.51
C ASN A 42 -0.52 21.40 44.73
N GLY A 43 -0.29 22.54 45.40
CA GLY A 43 0.66 22.63 46.50
C GLY A 43 2.12 22.97 46.09
N GLN A 44 2.46 23.06 44.80
CA GLN A 44 3.80 23.41 44.32
C GLN A 44 3.89 24.90 43.94
N ALA A 45 4.99 25.57 44.35
CA ALA A 45 5.21 26.99 44.05
C ALA A 45 5.66 27.22 42.57
N GLU A 46 6.29 26.21 41.95
CA GLU A 46 6.86 26.27 40.62
C GLU A 46 6.48 25.03 39.80
N PRO A 47 6.40 25.11 38.48
CA PRO A 47 6.19 23.95 37.62
C PRO A 47 7.46 23.07 37.59
N ILE A 48 7.43 21.94 38.26
CA ILE A 48 8.53 20.96 38.32
C ILE A 48 8.36 19.87 37.27
N GLY A 49 7.12 19.57 36.85
CA GLY A 49 6.77 18.46 35.98
C GLY A 49 6.64 17.14 36.73
N VAL A 50 6.34 16.08 36.02
CA VAL A 50 6.08 14.73 36.54
C VAL A 50 6.71 13.65 35.67
N ALA A 51 7.00 12.49 36.28
CA ALA A 51 7.34 11.25 35.59
C ALA A 51 6.24 10.21 35.84
N GLY A 52 6.02 9.33 34.84
CA GLY A 52 5.06 8.24 34.91
C GLY A 52 3.59 8.69 34.95
N ALA A 53 3.27 9.89 34.43
CA ALA A 53 1.89 10.31 34.27
C ALA A 53 1.21 9.49 33.18
N PHE A 54 -0.12 9.35 33.27
CA PHE A 54 -0.94 8.90 32.15
C PHE A 54 -1.08 10.04 31.13
N VAL A 55 -0.69 9.77 29.89
CA VAL A 55 -0.73 10.78 28.80
C VAL A 55 -1.51 10.21 27.64
N GLY A 56 -2.47 10.97 27.09
CA GLY A 56 -3.25 10.52 25.93
C GLY A 56 -4.00 11.66 25.26
N ILE A 57 -4.57 11.34 24.11
CA ILE A 57 -5.38 12.27 23.31
C ILE A 57 -6.81 11.75 23.23
N HIS A 58 -7.78 12.61 23.52
CA HIS A 58 -9.18 12.35 23.27
C HIS A 58 -9.88 13.64 22.82
N ASN A 59 -10.75 13.55 21.79
CA ASN A 59 -11.48 14.69 21.22
C ASN A 59 -10.58 15.92 20.94
N ASN A 60 -9.42 15.70 20.30
CA ASN A 60 -8.41 16.73 19.99
C ASN A 60 -7.83 17.47 21.20
N ALA A 61 -7.89 16.91 22.39
CA ALA A 61 -7.29 17.45 23.61
C ALA A 61 -6.23 16.49 24.15
N LEU A 62 -5.09 17.05 24.56
CA LEU A 62 -4.03 16.35 25.29
C LEU A 62 -4.40 16.29 26.77
N ILE A 63 -4.44 15.08 27.34
CA ILE A 63 -4.76 14.82 28.75
C ILE A 63 -3.49 14.30 29.42
N ILE A 64 -3.10 14.91 30.53
CA ILE A 64 -2.01 14.47 31.40
C ILE A 64 -2.61 14.29 32.80
N ALA A 65 -2.50 13.07 33.38
CA ALA A 65 -3.12 12.73 34.64
C ALA A 65 -2.16 12.01 35.57
N GLY A 66 -2.12 12.41 36.86
CA GLY A 66 -1.26 11.82 37.87
C GLY A 66 0.22 12.06 37.62
N GLY A 67 1.06 11.07 38.01
CA GLY A 67 2.50 11.17 37.89
C GLY A 67 3.17 11.42 39.26
N ALA A 68 4.51 11.42 39.26
CA ALA A 68 5.29 11.61 40.48
C ALA A 68 6.52 12.48 40.26
N ASN A 69 6.87 13.27 41.26
CA ASN A 69 8.06 14.13 41.26
C ASN A 69 8.75 14.21 42.63
N PHE A 70 9.71 15.10 42.74
CA PHE A 70 10.44 15.45 43.97
C PHE A 70 10.49 16.97 44.04
N ASP A 71 10.20 17.54 45.22
CA ASP A 71 10.39 18.97 45.44
C ASP A 71 11.89 19.32 45.60
N LYS A 72 12.20 20.60 45.38
CA LYS A 72 13.57 21.10 45.62
C LYS A 72 13.83 21.26 47.12
N PRO A 73 15.03 20.89 47.63
CA PRO A 73 16.18 20.30 46.92
C PRO A 73 15.99 18.80 46.73
N TYR A 74 16.12 18.31 45.48
CA TYR A 74 15.76 16.95 45.01
C TYR A 74 16.45 15.80 45.77
N ASP A 75 17.62 16.03 46.36
CA ASP A 75 18.40 15.05 47.11
C ASP A 75 17.87 14.83 48.54
N LYS A 76 17.12 15.82 49.09
CA LYS A 76 16.63 15.82 50.47
C LYS A 76 15.14 15.55 50.62
N THR A 77 14.39 15.54 49.48
CA THR A 77 12.95 15.38 49.53
C THR A 77 12.54 13.94 49.17
N GLN A 78 11.40 13.52 49.72
CA GLN A 78 10.76 12.25 49.35
C GLN A 78 9.99 12.40 48.05
N LYS A 79 9.81 11.29 47.34
CA LYS A 79 9.02 11.21 46.15
C LYS A 79 7.54 11.45 46.48
N GLN A 80 6.89 12.29 45.69
CA GLN A 80 5.47 12.61 45.82
C GLN A 80 4.70 12.11 44.60
N TRP A 81 3.53 11.55 44.84
CA TRP A 81 2.57 11.14 43.81
C TRP A 81 1.42 12.13 43.75
N HIS A 82 0.87 12.37 42.57
CA HIS A 82 -0.13 13.39 42.33
C HIS A 82 -1.41 12.78 41.74
N ASP A 83 -2.53 13.48 41.94
CA ASP A 83 -3.87 13.15 41.44
C ASP A 83 -4.39 14.17 40.43
N ASP A 84 -3.63 15.22 40.11
CA ASP A 84 -4.04 16.29 39.21
C ASP A 84 -4.21 15.80 37.79
N ILE A 85 -5.25 16.34 37.10
CA ILE A 85 -5.48 16.14 35.65
C ILE A 85 -5.42 17.50 34.97
N TRP A 86 -4.59 17.60 33.95
CA TRP A 86 -4.42 18.74 33.09
C TRP A 86 -4.84 18.42 31.65
N VAL A 87 -5.55 19.36 31.02
CA VAL A 87 -6.05 19.23 29.66
C VAL A 87 -5.59 20.43 28.83
N LEU A 88 -4.99 20.16 27.65
CA LEU A 88 -4.65 21.17 26.66
C LEU A 88 -5.47 20.90 25.39
N GLU A 89 -6.35 21.82 25.05
CA GLU A 89 -7.15 21.76 23.83
C GLU A 89 -6.29 22.12 22.61
N LYS A 90 -6.66 21.60 21.44
CA LYS A 90 -5.99 21.92 20.19
C LYS A 90 -6.00 23.45 19.96
N ASP A 91 -4.87 23.96 19.47
CA ASP A 91 -4.67 25.37 19.13
C ASP A 91 -4.83 26.34 20.34
N SER A 92 -4.75 25.81 21.60
CA SER A 92 -4.77 26.58 22.83
C SER A 92 -3.37 26.60 23.47
N ASP A 93 -2.98 27.75 24.00
CA ASP A 93 -1.77 27.89 24.81
C ASP A 93 -2.05 27.82 26.32
N LYS A 94 -3.31 27.61 26.71
CA LYS A 94 -3.72 27.60 28.12
C LYS A 94 -4.19 26.22 28.55
N TRP A 95 -3.60 25.71 29.59
CA TRP A 95 -4.02 24.50 30.28
C TRP A 95 -5.31 24.70 31.06
N LEU A 96 -6.20 23.74 30.99
CA LEU A 96 -7.38 23.59 31.82
C LEU A 96 -7.03 22.59 32.92
N GLY A 97 -7.22 22.99 34.18
CA GLY A 97 -6.93 22.19 35.39
C GLY A 97 -8.12 22.17 36.32
N GLY A 98 -7.88 21.65 37.53
CA GLY A 98 -8.91 21.53 38.60
C GLY A 98 -9.64 20.19 38.56
N PHE A 99 -9.26 19.29 37.63
CA PHE A 99 -9.74 17.91 37.59
C PHE A 99 -8.80 17.01 38.37
N LYS A 100 -9.31 15.92 38.99
CA LYS A 100 -8.54 15.03 39.83
C LYS A 100 -8.86 13.56 39.58
N LEU A 101 -7.87 12.70 39.78
CA LEU A 101 -8.05 11.26 39.94
C LEU A 101 -8.55 10.96 41.36
N ASP A 102 -9.12 9.78 41.58
CA ASP A 102 -9.59 9.35 42.91
C ASP A 102 -8.44 9.08 43.90
N SER A 103 -7.22 8.87 43.37
CA SER A 103 -6.03 8.64 44.16
C SER A 103 -4.78 9.12 43.44
N SER A 104 -3.74 9.49 44.21
CA SER A 104 -2.44 9.84 43.63
C SER A 104 -1.75 8.59 43.07
N ILE A 105 -1.48 8.59 41.76
CA ILE A 105 -0.98 7.40 41.04
C ILE A 105 -0.01 7.77 39.91
N ALA A 106 1.00 6.93 39.70
CA ALA A 106 1.98 7.09 38.65
C ALA A 106 2.45 5.73 38.10
N TYR A 107 3.23 5.77 37.02
CA TYR A 107 3.92 4.60 36.42
C TYR A 107 2.99 3.50 35.91
N GLY A 108 1.75 3.82 35.60
CA GLY A 108 0.87 3.00 34.78
C GLY A 108 1.14 3.18 33.27
N ALA A 109 0.45 2.42 32.46
CA ALA A 109 0.41 2.63 31.00
C ALA A 109 -0.82 3.43 30.62
N SER A 110 -0.74 4.19 29.51
CA SER A 110 -1.90 4.85 28.91
C SER A 110 -1.92 4.69 27.40
N VAL A 111 -3.12 4.56 26.82
CA VAL A 111 -3.33 4.49 25.37
C VAL A 111 -4.52 5.33 24.95
N SER A 112 -4.35 6.09 23.86
CA SER A 112 -5.43 6.88 23.26
C SER A 112 -6.32 5.97 22.41
N THR A 113 -7.63 6.07 22.60
CA THR A 113 -8.62 5.32 21.81
C THR A 113 -9.76 6.26 21.40
N LYS A 114 -10.63 5.80 20.49
CA LYS A 114 -11.84 6.54 20.12
C LYS A 114 -12.86 6.64 21.27
N TYR A 115 -12.71 5.80 22.31
CA TYR A 115 -13.60 5.79 23.46
C TYR A 115 -13.13 6.71 24.58
N GLY A 116 -11.86 7.11 24.59
CA GLY A 116 -11.17 7.88 25.60
C GLY A 116 -9.73 7.45 25.77
N VAL A 117 -9.05 8.00 26.76
CA VAL A 117 -7.70 7.55 27.18
C VAL A 117 -7.86 6.44 28.21
N VAL A 118 -7.42 5.23 27.86
CA VAL A 118 -7.39 4.09 28.79
C VAL A 118 -6.15 4.19 29.64
N CYS A 119 -6.33 4.30 30.95
CA CYS A 119 -5.28 4.33 31.98
C CYS A 119 -5.24 2.97 32.67
N ILE A 120 -4.04 2.38 32.83
CA ILE A 120 -3.87 0.98 33.19
C ILE A 120 -2.84 0.81 34.28
N GLY A 121 -3.21 0.25 35.44
CA GLY A 121 -2.35 -0.05 36.54
C GLY A 121 -1.65 1.20 37.11
N GLY A 122 -0.42 1.04 37.55
CA GLY A 122 0.40 2.07 38.18
C GLY A 122 0.72 1.73 39.66
N ASN A 123 1.36 2.65 40.35
CA ASN A 123 1.67 2.52 41.79
C ASN A 123 1.59 3.88 42.50
N ASP A 124 1.50 3.78 43.82
CA ASP A 124 1.81 4.86 44.75
C ASP A 124 3.11 4.55 45.52
N ALA A 125 3.26 5.12 46.75
CA ALA A 125 4.41 4.88 47.58
C ALA A 125 4.49 3.44 48.11
N ASP A 126 3.33 2.81 48.35
CA ASP A 126 3.20 1.60 49.16
C ASP A 126 2.88 0.37 48.30
N LYS A 127 2.09 0.52 47.23
CA LYS A 127 1.55 -0.60 46.45
C LYS A 127 1.44 -0.35 44.97
N CYS A 128 1.34 -1.44 44.20
CA CYS A 128 0.94 -1.44 42.80
C CYS A 128 -0.55 -1.69 42.68
N TYR A 129 -1.17 -1.16 41.63
CA TYR A 129 -2.59 -1.24 41.33
C TYR A 129 -2.88 -2.14 40.13
N ASP A 130 -4.08 -2.73 40.12
CA ASP A 130 -4.68 -3.44 39.01
C ASP A 130 -5.81 -2.66 38.32
N ASN A 131 -6.09 -1.45 38.82
CA ASN A 131 -7.16 -0.60 38.34
C ASN A 131 -6.97 -0.24 36.84
N VAL A 132 -8.08 -0.25 36.11
CA VAL A 132 -8.14 0.23 34.71
C VAL A 132 -9.31 1.17 34.60
N PHE A 133 -9.09 2.35 34.06
CA PHE A 133 -10.14 3.34 33.86
C PHE A 133 -9.98 4.13 32.57
N LEU A 134 -11.06 4.73 32.11
CA LEU A 134 -11.15 5.52 30.90
C LEU A 134 -11.36 6.99 31.26
N LEU A 135 -10.53 7.88 30.71
CA LEU A 135 -10.71 9.32 30.79
C LEU A 135 -11.25 9.85 29.46
N LYS A 136 -12.38 10.55 29.51
CA LYS A 136 -13.02 11.17 28.34
C LYS A 136 -13.05 12.67 28.53
N TRP A 137 -12.63 13.41 27.49
CA TRP A 137 -12.83 14.84 27.39
C TRP A 137 -14.10 15.12 26.61
N ASP A 138 -15.02 15.87 27.18
CA ASP A 138 -16.31 16.18 26.57
C ASP A 138 -16.39 17.61 26.04
N SER A 139 -17.48 17.92 25.31
CA SER A 139 -17.76 19.24 24.77
C SER A 139 -18.12 20.29 25.84
N LYS A 140 -18.43 19.86 27.08
CA LYS A 140 -18.72 20.73 28.23
C LYS A 140 -17.46 21.15 28.97
N LYS A 141 -16.28 20.73 28.47
CA LYS A 141 -14.96 20.95 29.10
C LYS A 141 -14.85 20.31 30.45
N THR A 142 -15.32 19.05 30.55
CA THR A 142 -15.19 18.22 31.76
C THR A 142 -14.52 16.89 31.44
N ILE A 143 -13.87 16.30 32.46
CA ILE A 143 -13.34 14.96 32.40
C ILE A 143 -14.37 14.00 33.00
N GLU A 144 -14.81 13.04 32.19
CA GLU A 144 -15.60 11.89 32.63
C GLU A 144 -14.66 10.71 32.85
N LYS A 145 -14.66 10.15 34.10
CA LYS A 145 -13.95 8.91 34.42
C LYS A 145 -14.93 7.74 34.43
N THR A 146 -14.57 6.64 33.76
CA THR A 146 -15.33 5.39 33.72
C THR A 146 -14.40 4.24 34.10
N ASP A 147 -14.73 3.46 35.13
CA ASP A 147 -13.94 2.29 35.50
C ASP A 147 -14.18 1.15 34.53
N LEU A 148 -13.10 0.46 34.17
CA LEU A 148 -13.07 -0.72 33.31
C LEU A 148 -12.66 -1.95 34.16
N PRO A 149 -12.82 -3.19 33.65
CA PRO A 149 -12.36 -4.37 34.36
C PRO A 149 -10.90 -4.30 34.78
N SER A 150 -10.61 -4.58 36.04
CA SER A 150 -9.26 -4.62 36.57
C SER A 150 -8.38 -5.64 35.84
N LEU A 151 -7.05 -5.38 35.84
CA LEU A 151 -6.05 -6.32 35.35
C LEU A 151 -6.11 -7.63 36.15
N PRO A 152 -5.68 -8.76 35.60
CA PRO A 152 -5.59 -10.03 36.32
C PRO A 152 -4.62 -10.02 37.51
N LEU A 153 -3.61 -9.13 37.48
CA LEU A 153 -2.61 -8.91 38.54
C LEU A 153 -2.30 -7.42 38.61
N THR A 154 -1.87 -6.97 39.80
CA THR A 154 -1.32 -5.62 39.99
C THR A 154 -0.14 -5.40 39.02
N CYS A 155 -0.06 -4.22 38.41
CA CYS A 155 0.94 -3.98 37.39
C CYS A 155 1.35 -2.51 37.31
N SER A 156 2.65 -2.24 37.49
CA SER A 156 3.23 -0.92 37.27
C SER A 156 4.43 -1.01 36.31
N ASN A 157 4.93 0.13 35.83
CA ASN A 157 6.04 0.20 34.88
C ASN A 157 5.85 -0.70 33.67
N THR A 158 4.60 -0.84 33.24
CA THR A 158 4.14 -1.60 32.07
C THR A 158 3.99 -0.67 30.86
N ALA A 159 3.79 -1.24 29.67
CA ALA A 159 3.48 -0.50 28.48
C ALA A 159 2.27 -1.13 27.75
N ALA A 160 1.51 -0.29 27.06
CA ALA A 160 0.33 -0.72 26.34
C ALA A 160 0.25 -0.09 24.95
N THR A 161 -0.47 -0.75 24.06
CA THR A 161 -0.77 -0.28 22.70
C THR A 161 -2.11 -0.83 22.22
N THR A 162 -2.56 -0.42 21.02
CA THR A 162 -3.82 -0.90 20.44
C THR A 162 -3.64 -1.40 19.01
N ILE A 163 -4.43 -2.40 18.62
CA ILE A 163 -4.73 -2.71 17.21
C ILE A 163 -6.25 -2.61 17.05
N GLY A 164 -6.72 -1.61 16.33
CA GLY A 164 -8.14 -1.30 16.24
C GLY A 164 -8.75 -1.00 17.62
N ASP A 165 -9.77 -1.73 18.00
CA ASP A 165 -10.45 -1.59 19.29
C ASP A 165 -9.87 -2.51 20.41
N VAL A 166 -8.82 -3.27 20.14
CA VAL A 166 -8.20 -4.18 21.10
C VAL A 166 -6.99 -3.53 21.75
N VAL A 167 -7.01 -3.41 23.07
CA VAL A 167 -5.89 -2.96 23.91
C VAL A 167 -5.01 -4.14 24.25
N TYR A 168 -3.68 -3.96 24.16
CA TYR A 168 -2.67 -4.95 24.55
C TYR A 168 -1.76 -4.37 25.60
N VAL A 169 -1.46 -5.15 26.63
CA VAL A 169 -0.57 -4.79 27.75
C VAL A 169 0.51 -5.84 27.88
N ALA A 170 1.77 -5.41 27.98
CA ALA A 170 2.89 -6.34 28.08
C ALA A 170 3.98 -5.87 29.05
N GLY A 171 4.53 -6.79 29.82
CA GLY A 171 5.57 -6.52 30.81
C GLY A 171 5.04 -5.74 32.02
N GLY A 172 5.95 -5.13 32.74
CA GLY A 172 5.66 -4.44 34.00
C GLY A 172 6.13 -5.25 35.22
N GLN A 173 5.81 -4.79 36.40
CA GLN A 173 6.14 -5.41 37.69
C GLN A 173 4.94 -5.47 38.62
N GLN A 174 4.81 -6.54 39.37
CA GLN A 174 3.70 -6.77 40.29
C GLN A 174 3.85 -6.01 41.61
N GLY A 175 5.06 -5.87 42.10
CA GLY A 175 5.39 -5.12 43.32
C GLY A 175 6.18 -3.85 43.00
N THR A 176 6.58 -3.12 44.03
CA THR A 176 7.33 -1.87 43.87
C THR A 176 8.80 -2.07 43.47
N ARG A 177 9.31 -3.31 43.48
CA ARG A 177 10.71 -3.66 43.16
C ARG A 177 10.81 -4.42 41.80
N LEU A 178 11.96 -4.31 41.16
CA LEU A 178 12.24 -4.90 39.83
C LEU A 178 12.43 -6.43 39.81
N ASP A 179 12.69 -7.06 40.94
CA ASP A 179 12.67 -8.52 41.08
C ASP A 179 11.28 -9.13 40.86
N SER A 180 10.21 -8.32 40.98
CA SER A 180 8.84 -8.65 40.64
C SER A 180 8.44 -8.39 39.18
N ALA A 181 9.42 -8.12 38.32
CA ALA A 181 9.16 -7.95 36.87
C ALA A 181 8.46 -9.17 36.29
N MET A 182 7.50 -8.91 35.37
CA MET A 182 6.59 -9.94 34.87
C MET A 182 6.87 -10.29 33.38
N LYS A 183 6.30 -11.40 32.96
CA LYS A 183 6.25 -11.86 31.55
C LYS A 183 4.81 -12.03 31.14
N ASN A 184 3.96 -11.09 31.51
CA ASN A 184 2.54 -11.04 31.21
C ASN A 184 2.30 -10.45 29.82
N PHE A 185 1.26 -10.94 29.15
CA PHE A 185 0.73 -10.38 27.93
C PHE A 185 -0.79 -10.53 27.95
N TRP A 186 -1.50 -9.40 28.01
CA TRP A 186 -2.95 -9.36 28.14
C TRP A 186 -3.58 -8.55 27.02
N SER A 187 -4.84 -8.86 26.68
CA SER A 187 -5.64 -8.07 25.74
C SER A 187 -7.07 -7.89 26.23
N MET A 188 -7.67 -6.75 25.88
CA MET A 188 -9.07 -6.42 26.13
C MET A 188 -9.69 -5.77 24.90
N ASP A 189 -10.87 -6.25 24.47
CA ASP A 189 -11.58 -5.78 23.28
C ASP A 189 -12.61 -4.72 23.67
N LEU A 190 -12.28 -3.44 23.42
CA LEU A 190 -13.14 -2.29 23.74
C LEU A 190 -14.35 -2.17 22.81
N SER A 191 -14.44 -2.91 21.71
CA SER A 191 -15.66 -2.92 20.88
C SER A 191 -16.89 -3.39 21.67
N LYS A 192 -16.66 -4.09 22.79
CA LYS A 192 -17.66 -4.61 23.73
C LYS A 192 -17.94 -3.67 24.91
N ILE A 193 -17.48 -2.43 24.88
CA ILE A 193 -17.62 -1.48 26.01
C ILE A 193 -19.09 -1.20 26.36
N SER A 194 -20.01 -1.32 25.40
CA SER A 194 -21.47 -1.20 25.63
C SER A 194 -22.09 -2.44 26.28
N GLU A 195 -21.34 -3.53 26.43
CA GLU A 195 -21.75 -4.78 27.04
C GLU A 195 -20.82 -5.12 28.24
N PRO A 196 -20.97 -4.46 29.40
CA PRO A 196 -20.00 -4.54 30.49
C PRO A 196 -19.69 -5.97 30.95
N ASN A 197 -20.67 -6.86 30.90
CA ASN A 197 -20.50 -8.28 31.30
C ASN A 197 -19.64 -9.10 30.32
N SER A 198 -19.41 -8.60 29.10
CA SER A 198 -18.59 -9.28 28.08
C SER A 198 -17.19 -8.69 27.97
N LEU A 199 -16.92 -7.54 28.63
CA LEU A 199 -15.64 -6.89 28.66
C LEU A 199 -14.71 -7.56 29.70
N CYS A 200 -13.67 -8.24 29.24
CA CYS A 200 -12.73 -8.92 30.13
C CYS A 200 -11.31 -8.97 29.53
N TRP A 201 -10.33 -9.08 30.41
CA TRP A 201 -8.95 -9.32 30.05
C TRP A 201 -8.75 -10.79 29.63
N LYS A 202 -8.05 -10.99 28.53
CA LYS A 202 -7.63 -12.31 28.04
C LYS A 202 -6.13 -12.45 28.22
N GLN A 203 -5.70 -13.55 28.81
CA GLN A 203 -4.28 -13.92 28.85
C GLN A 203 -3.86 -14.43 27.49
N LEU A 204 -2.80 -13.83 26.94
CA LEU A 204 -2.16 -14.25 25.70
C LEU A 204 -0.84 -14.98 25.99
N PRO A 205 -0.31 -15.80 25.04
CA PRO A 205 0.97 -16.45 25.22
C PRO A 205 2.09 -15.41 25.32
N ALA A 206 2.99 -15.57 26.29
CA ALA A 206 4.13 -14.70 26.47
C ALA A 206 5.23 -14.97 25.42
N TRP A 207 6.10 -13.97 25.19
CA TRP A 207 7.27 -14.09 24.31
C TRP A 207 8.32 -15.05 24.88
N SER A 208 9.27 -15.51 24.06
CA SER A 208 10.32 -16.46 24.47
C SER A 208 11.44 -15.83 25.31
N GLY A 209 11.59 -14.48 25.31
CA GLY A 209 12.64 -13.76 26.04
C GLY A 209 12.40 -13.64 27.54
N GLU A 210 13.22 -12.81 28.20
CA GLU A 210 13.18 -12.56 29.62
C GLU A 210 11.96 -11.74 30.09
N ARG A 211 11.60 -11.86 31.36
CA ARG A 211 10.66 -10.96 32.07
C ARG A 211 11.18 -9.54 32.04
N ARG A 212 10.28 -8.54 32.03
CA ARG A 212 10.70 -7.15 31.90
C ARG A 212 9.69 -6.15 32.46
N ALA A 213 10.22 -5.02 32.94
CA ALA A 213 9.50 -3.80 33.19
C ALA A 213 10.16 -2.64 32.45
N PHE A 214 9.49 -1.50 32.32
CA PHE A 214 10.00 -0.33 31.59
C PHE A 214 10.33 -0.59 30.12
N ASN A 215 9.65 -1.53 29.53
CA ASN A 215 9.72 -1.82 28.09
C ASN A 215 8.83 -0.88 27.27
N ILE A 216 9.03 -0.87 25.96
CA ILE A 216 8.09 -0.29 25.01
C ILE A 216 7.17 -1.42 24.51
N THR A 217 5.86 -1.12 24.40
CA THR A 217 4.89 -1.94 23.66
C THR A 217 4.25 -1.06 22.60
N ALA A 218 4.46 -1.39 21.35
CA ALA A 218 3.96 -0.62 20.21
C ALA A 218 3.28 -1.54 19.19
N SER A 219 2.34 -1.01 18.41
CA SER A 219 1.72 -1.73 17.29
C SER A 219 2.23 -1.15 16.00
N GLN A 220 2.58 -2.00 15.02
CA GLN A 220 2.95 -1.53 13.69
C GLN A 220 2.73 -2.63 12.64
N TYR A 221 2.55 -2.22 11.39
CA TYR A 221 2.39 -3.10 10.24
C TYR A 221 3.72 -3.73 9.84
N ASN A 222 3.76 -5.06 9.70
CA ASN A 222 4.98 -5.81 9.38
C ASN A 222 5.10 -6.20 7.88
N GLY A 223 4.23 -5.63 7.04
CA GLY A 223 4.11 -6.00 5.64
C GLY A 223 2.97 -7.00 5.36
N LYS A 224 2.48 -7.71 6.36
CA LYS A 224 1.38 -8.70 6.23
C LYS A 224 0.17 -8.31 7.08
N GLU A 225 0.40 -7.87 8.31
CA GLU A 225 -0.62 -7.49 9.29
C GLU A 225 -0.07 -6.51 10.32
N TYR A 226 -0.95 -5.90 11.10
CA TYR A 226 -0.55 -5.17 12.30
C TYR A 226 -0.14 -6.15 13.39
N CYS A 227 1.08 -5.98 13.91
CA CYS A 227 1.67 -6.79 14.95
C CYS A 227 1.95 -5.96 16.20
N ILE A 228 2.09 -6.63 17.37
CA ILE A 228 2.54 -6.01 18.61
C ILE A 228 4.04 -6.24 18.75
N TYR A 229 4.77 -5.18 19.06
CA TYR A 229 6.21 -5.22 19.30
C TYR A 229 6.50 -4.94 20.76
N ILE A 230 7.33 -5.80 21.38
CA ILE A 230 7.86 -5.60 22.73
C ILE A 230 9.35 -5.32 22.59
N ILE A 231 9.81 -4.17 23.10
CA ILE A 231 11.15 -3.65 22.82
C ILE A 231 11.85 -3.28 24.13
N GLY A 232 13.06 -3.81 24.35
CA GLY A 232 13.92 -3.48 25.49
C GLY A 232 13.29 -3.73 26.85
N GLY A 233 13.60 -2.89 27.79
CA GLY A 233 13.19 -3.01 29.20
C GLY A 233 14.31 -3.46 30.10
N ARG A 234 13.98 -3.74 31.37
CA ARG A 234 14.92 -4.22 32.39
C ARG A 234 14.24 -5.10 33.41
N TYR A 235 15.04 -5.92 34.12
CA TYR A 235 14.60 -6.68 35.29
C TYR A 235 15.76 -6.87 36.28
N GLN A 236 15.45 -7.36 37.48
CA GLN A 236 16.41 -7.75 38.50
C GLN A 236 16.28 -9.26 38.69
N LYS A 237 17.42 -9.98 38.76
CA LYS A 237 17.39 -11.46 38.85
C LYS A 237 16.80 -11.95 40.15
N SER A 238 17.22 -11.35 41.24
CA SER A 238 16.75 -11.68 42.63
C SER A 238 16.75 -10.43 43.49
N ILE A 239 16.18 -10.52 44.69
CA ILE A 239 16.14 -9.45 45.69
C ILE A 239 17.54 -9.08 46.21
N GLU A 240 18.47 -10.04 46.17
CA GLU A 240 19.84 -9.90 46.66
C GLU A 240 20.76 -9.27 45.64
N ASP A 241 20.36 -9.32 44.34
CA ASP A 241 21.16 -8.78 43.25
C ASP A 241 20.94 -7.26 43.15
N SER A 242 21.99 -6.48 43.37
CA SER A 242 21.94 -5.01 43.25
C SER A 242 21.93 -4.53 41.78
N ASN A 243 22.25 -5.39 40.79
CA ASN A 243 22.39 -5.03 39.40
C ASN A 243 21.12 -5.31 38.61
N TRP A 244 20.82 -4.41 37.65
CA TRP A 244 19.74 -4.58 36.69
C TRP A 244 20.25 -5.25 35.45
N VAL A 245 19.48 -6.18 34.91
CA VAL A 245 19.70 -6.72 33.56
C VAL A 245 18.96 -5.84 32.58
N LEU A 246 19.70 -5.21 31.67
CA LEU A 246 19.18 -4.31 30.63
C LEU A 246 19.01 -5.07 29.32
N LEU A 247 17.90 -4.86 28.64
CA LEU A 247 17.50 -5.61 27.46
C LEU A 247 17.59 -4.73 26.19
N ASN A 248 18.04 -5.35 25.08
CA ASN A 248 18.11 -4.70 23.75
C ASN A 248 17.36 -5.52 22.68
N ASP A 249 16.59 -6.52 23.10
CA ASP A 249 15.86 -7.39 22.20
C ASP A 249 14.51 -6.79 21.75
N ILE A 250 14.04 -7.24 20.58
CA ILE A 250 12.73 -6.91 20.02
C ILE A 250 12.00 -8.22 19.73
N TYR A 251 10.74 -8.30 20.13
CA TYR A 251 9.82 -9.40 19.84
C TYR A 251 8.58 -8.89 19.11
N GLU A 252 8.16 -9.62 18.07
CA GLU A 252 6.95 -9.39 17.29
C GLU A 252 5.89 -10.43 17.60
N PHE A 253 4.67 -10.02 17.94
CA PHE A 253 3.50 -10.90 18.09
C PHE A 253 2.53 -10.69 16.93
N SER A 254 2.14 -11.79 16.27
CA SER A 254 1.16 -11.83 15.18
C SER A 254 -0.20 -12.29 15.69
N PRO A 255 -1.21 -11.40 15.76
CA PRO A 255 -2.56 -11.77 16.15
C PRO A 255 -3.21 -12.82 15.23
N THR A 256 -2.94 -12.73 13.91
CA THR A 256 -3.49 -13.69 12.92
C THR A 256 -2.92 -15.08 13.10
N LYS A 257 -1.61 -15.22 13.36
CA LYS A 257 -1.00 -16.53 13.65
C LYS A 257 -1.54 -17.12 14.95
N TYR A 258 -1.71 -16.28 15.97
CA TYR A 258 -2.32 -16.70 17.23
C TYR A 258 -3.74 -17.23 17.03
N ALA A 259 -4.58 -16.49 16.29
CA ALA A 259 -5.94 -16.91 15.97
C ALA A 259 -5.99 -18.22 15.15
N ALA A 260 -4.95 -18.49 14.36
CA ALA A 260 -4.79 -19.72 13.57
C ALA A 260 -4.17 -20.88 14.37
N GLY A 261 -3.89 -20.71 15.68
CA GLY A 261 -3.25 -21.74 16.53
C GLY A 261 -1.78 -22.03 16.17
N LYS A 262 -1.09 -21.09 15.50
CA LYS A 262 0.32 -21.20 15.10
C LYS A 262 1.19 -20.42 16.07
N GLU A 263 2.50 -20.69 16.05
CA GLU A 263 3.47 -19.90 16.82
C GLU A 263 3.36 -18.42 16.42
N ALA A 264 2.97 -17.58 17.39
CA ALA A 264 2.63 -16.19 17.16
C ALA A 264 3.81 -15.23 17.41
N TRP A 265 4.83 -15.65 18.16
CA TRP A 265 5.98 -14.83 18.51
C TRP A 265 7.15 -15.06 17.56
N LYS A 266 7.85 -13.97 17.24
CA LYS A 266 9.09 -13.96 16.47
C LYS A 266 10.09 -13.04 17.19
N LYS A 267 11.34 -13.50 17.37
CA LYS A 267 12.44 -12.63 17.77
C LYS A 267 12.93 -11.85 16.54
N CYS A 268 13.03 -10.53 16.66
CA CYS A 268 13.50 -9.60 15.65
C CYS A 268 14.96 -9.19 15.88
N ALA A 269 15.47 -8.22 15.09
CA ALA A 269 16.79 -7.64 15.28
C ALA A 269 16.95 -7.05 16.68
N ASN A 270 18.18 -7.02 17.20
CA ASN A 270 18.48 -6.35 18.46
C ASN A 270 18.73 -4.85 18.21
N LEU A 271 18.43 -4.04 19.23
CA LEU A 271 18.84 -2.64 19.29
C LEU A 271 20.37 -2.52 19.43
N PRO A 272 20.98 -1.44 18.95
CA PRO A 272 22.43 -1.22 19.03
C PRO A 272 22.92 -1.08 20.48
N TYR A 273 22.05 -0.70 21.39
CA TYR A 273 22.28 -0.64 22.83
C TYR A 273 20.99 -0.92 23.60
N PRO A 274 21.09 -1.34 24.88
CA PRO A 274 19.90 -1.57 25.69
C PRO A 274 19.11 -0.29 25.93
N ILE A 275 17.78 -0.41 26.01
CA ILE A 275 16.88 0.71 26.33
C ILE A 275 15.93 0.33 27.45
N HIS A 276 15.60 1.29 28.30
CA HIS A 276 14.57 1.15 29.33
C HIS A 276 14.02 2.50 29.78
N ALA A 277 12.81 2.50 30.29
CA ALA A 277 12.10 3.67 30.80
C ALA A 277 11.91 4.81 29.79
N VAL A 278 11.87 4.45 28.50
CA VAL A 278 11.70 5.39 27.38
C VAL A 278 10.37 5.15 26.69
N CYS A 279 9.90 6.15 25.95
CA CYS A 279 8.71 6.01 25.14
C CYS A 279 9.06 5.61 23.68
N GLY A 280 8.12 4.94 23.04
CA GLY A 280 8.18 4.61 21.63
C GLY A 280 6.81 4.70 21.02
N MET A 281 6.78 4.97 19.71
CA MET A 281 5.51 5.13 18.99
C MET A 281 5.65 4.74 17.52
N ASP A 282 4.56 4.26 16.97
CA ASP A 282 4.43 3.96 15.56
C ASP A 282 4.37 5.23 14.70
N ILE A 283 5.08 5.23 13.58
CA ILE A 283 5.00 6.28 12.58
C ILE A 283 4.97 5.70 11.16
N GLY A 284 4.31 6.43 10.25
CA GLY A 284 4.16 5.97 8.88
C GLY A 284 3.49 4.59 8.83
N GLN A 285 3.90 3.78 7.87
CA GLN A 285 3.31 2.45 7.65
C GLN A 285 4.12 1.31 8.29
N SER A 286 5.40 1.52 8.65
CA SER A 286 6.30 0.41 9.04
C SER A 286 7.46 0.80 9.93
N HIS A 287 7.42 1.97 10.59
CA HIS A 287 8.46 2.38 11.53
C HIS A 287 7.92 2.49 12.96
N ILE A 288 8.79 2.23 13.92
CA ILE A 288 8.60 2.53 15.35
C ILE A 288 9.75 3.43 15.78
N LEU A 289 9.44 4.66 16.20
CA LEU A 289 10.41 5.54 16.82
C LEU A 289 10.59 5.20 18.29
N ILE A 290 11.83 5.30 18.75
CA ILE A 290 12.25 5.05 20.14
C ILE A 290 13.00 6.30 20.58
N PHE A 291 12.52 6.96 21.63
CA PHE A 291 13.00 8.26 22.06
C PHE A 291 13.93 8.14 23.28
N GLY A 292 15.23 8.22 23.04
CA GLY A 292 16.23 8.25 24.10
C GLY A 292 16.59 6.87 24.69
N SER A 293 17.30 6.90 25.82
CA SER A 293 17.54 5.74 26.71
C SER A 293 17.91 6.24 28.08
N ALA A 294 17.41 5.61 29.16
CA ALA A 294 17.75 5.97 30.53
C ALA A 294 19.17 5.52 30.96
N ILE A 295 20.05 5.24 30.00
CA ILE A 295 21.48 4.99 30.27
C ILE A 295 22.18 6.34 30.40
N LYS A 296 22.94 6.54 31.51
CA LYS A 296 23.76 7.74 31.69
C LYS A 296 24.83 7.79 30.60
N THR A 297 25.00 8.96 30.00
CA THR A 297 26.16 9.27 29.16
C THR A 297 27.33 9.68 30.03
N GLU A 298 28.52 9.10 29.84
CA GLU A 298 29.72 9.34 30.65
C GLU A 298 30.20 10.81 30.61
N SER A 299 29.72 11.62 29.68
CA SER A 299 30.17 12.97 29.41
C SER A 299 29.36 14.11 30.09
N THR A 300 28.30 13.80 30.85
CA THR A 300 27.47 14.88 31.44
C THR A 300 27.55 14.90 32.94
N ASN A 301 28.41 15.79 33.47
CA ASN A 301 28.27 16.26 34.85
C ASN A 301 26.95 17.05 34.95
N ALA A 302 26.22 16.89 36.06
CA ALA A 302 24.97 17.59 36.35
C ALA A 302 25.06 19.14 36.30
N ASN A 303 26.27 19.66 36.18
CA ASN A 303 26.61 21.08 36.08
C ASN A 303 26.92 21.58 34.66
N ASP A 304 26.69 20.76 33.63
CA ASP A 304 26.99 21.18 32.27
C ASP A 304 25.99 22.26 31.82
N SER A 305 26.54 23.40 31.34
CA SER A 305 25.83 24.65 31.06
C SER A 305 24.76 24.56 29.97
N ASN A 306 24.61 23.41 29.29
CA ASN A 306 23.67 23.21 28.22
C ASN A 306 22.28 22.66 28.62
N ASN A 307 22.03 22.37 29.88
CA ASN A 307 20.72 21.97 30.45
C ASN A 307 19.92 20.88 29.66
N THR A 308 20.64 19.93 29.03
CA THR A 308 20.03 18.93 28.11
C THR A 308 19.66 17.60 28.77
N GLY A 309 19.91 17.47 30.10
CA GLY A 309 19.65 16.24 30.87
C GLY A 309 20.82 15.25 30.86
N CYS A 310 20.72 14.21 31.72
CA CYS A 310 21.79 13.25 31.98
C CYS A 310 21.69 11.95 31.18
N PHE A 311 20.59 11.74 30.45
CA PHE A 311 20.32 10.52 29.73
C PHE A 311 20.60 10.65 28.22
N ASN A 312 20.71 9.53 27.53
CA ASN A 312 20.90 9.52 26.08
C ASN A 312 19.70 10.13 25.37
N ARG A 313 19.93 11.08 24.46
CA ARG A 313 18.91 11.80 23.68
C ARG A 313 18.69 11.24 22.28
N GLY A 314 19.44 10.20 21.88
CA GLY A 314 19.36 9.64 20.53
C GLY A 314 17.97 9.10 20.22
N VAL A 315 17.45 9.40 19.03
CA VAL A 315 16.21 8.82 18.54
C VAL A 315 16.57 7.69 17.59
N LEU A 316 16.04 6.48 17.88
CA LEU A 316 16.17 5.32 17.00
C LEU A 316 14.88 5.12 16.22
N ALA A 317 14.99 4.62 15.00
CA ALA A 317 13.90 4.13 14.20
C ALA A 317 14.09 2.63 13.90
N TYR A 318 13.12 1.83 14.30
CA TYR A 318 13.04 0.42 13.93
C TYR A 318 12.07 0.27 12.75
N HIS A 319 12.54 -0.32 11.66
CA HIS A 319 11.73 -0.60 10.48
C HIS A 319 11.30 -2.06 10.47
N THR A 320 10.00 -2.30 10.57
CA THR A 320 9.40 -3.64 10.80
C THR A 320 9.51 -4.60 9.60
N ILE A 321 9.52 -4.06 8.36
CA ILE A 321 9.57 -4.90 7.13
C ILE A 321 11.00 -5.40 6.88
N THR A 322 12.01 -4.54 6.98
CA THR A 322 13.41 -4.93 6.74
C THR A 322 14.10 -5.47 7.99
N ASP A 323 13.46 -5.32 9.16
CA ASP A 323 14.00 -5.73 10.47
C ASP A 323 15.36 -5.07 10.74
N THR A 324 15.38 -3.72 10.65
CA THR A 324 16.59 -2.89 10.81
C THR A 324 16.37 -1.74 11.77
N VAL A 325 17.44 -1.31 12.47
CA VAL A 325 17.42 -0.19 13.41
C VAL A 325 18.46 0.83 12.99
N ILE A 326 18.07 2.11 12.97
CA ILE A 326 18.98 3.23 12.70
C ILE A 326 18.77 4.40 13.67
N LYS A 327 19.80 5.23 13.86
CA LYS A 327 19.68 6.52 14.55
C LYS A 327 19.17 7.57 13.55
N VAL A 328 18.09 8.29 13.93
CA VAL A 328 17.39 9.24 13.04
C VAL A 328 17.31 10.67 13.59
N GLY A 329 18.06 10.96 14.63
CA GLY A 329 18.11 12.29 15.22
C GLY A 329 18.40 12.30 16.71
N GLN A 330 18.14 13.43 17.32
CA GLN A 330 18.28 13.64 18.77
C GLN A 330 17.12 14.46 19.31
N MET A 331 16.71 14.16 20.54
CA MET A 331 15.76 14.98 21.29
C MET A 331 16.46 16.27 21.79
N PRO A 332 15.71 17.38 21.88
CA PRO A 332 16.24 18.61 22.50
C PRO A 332 16.63 18.40 23.97
N LEU A 333 15.83 17.58 24.68
CA LEU A 333 16.00 17.27 26.09
C LEU A 333 15.83 15.76 26.29
N SER A 334 16.67 15.15 27.11
CA SER A 334 16.47 13.73 27.47
C SER A 334 15.29 13.56 28.44
N GLN A 335 14.17 13.06 27.91
CA GLN A 335 12.97 12.78 28.71
C GLN A 335 12.74 11.28 28.76
N VAL A 336 12.74 10.72 29.95
CA VAL A 336 12.44 9.29 30.19
C VAL A 336 11.29 9.16 31.14
N THR A 337 10.74 7.97 31.29
CA THR A 337 9.58 7.67 32.16
C THR A 337 8.38 8.56 31.84
N THR A 338 8.09 8.64 30.56
CA THR A 338 6.97 9.41 29.96
C THR A 338 6.36 8.62 28.80
N THR A 339 5.27 9.13 28.26
CA THR A 339 4.54 8.54 27.12
C THR A 339 4.60 9.47 25.94
N ALA A 340 4.88 8.94 24.73
CA ALA A 340 4.72 9.64 23.47
C ALA A 340 3.30 9.43 22.95
N VAL A 341 2.66 10.48 22.44
CA VAL A 341 1.31 10.43 21.87
C VAL A 341 1.27 11.11 20.51
N LYS A 342 0.43 10.58 19.63
CA LYS A 342 0.20 11.18 18.30
C LYS A 342 -0.92 12.21 18.40
N TRP A 343 -0.59 13.47 18.11
CA TRP A 343 -1.57 14.54 18.09
C TRP A 343 -1.61 15.18 16.69
N ASN A 344 -2.65 14.86 15.94
CA ASN A 344 -2.73 15.11 14.49
C ASN A 344 -1.58 14.38 13.75
N ASN A 345 -0.70 15.14 13.10
CA ASN A 345 0.47 14.61 12.38
C ASN A 345 1.77 14.74 13.19
N ASP A 346 1.70 15.27 14.39
CA ASP A 346 2.85 15.50 15.26
C ASP A 346 2.93 14.45 16.36
N ILE A 347 4.12 14.28 16.91
CA ILE A 347 4.41 13.45 18.07
C ILE A 347 4.60 14.39 19.27
N VAL A 348 3.90 14.15 20.36
CA VAL A 348 4.03 14.93 21.59
C VAL A 348 4.64 14.06 22.67
N ILE A 349 5.69 14.56 23.32
CA ILE A 349 6.34 13.96 24.50
C ILE A 349 6.16 14.95 25.66
N ALA A 350 5.43 14.50 26.67
CA ALA A 350 4.97 15.35 27.76
C ALA A 350 5.73 15.09 29.05
N SER A 351 6.44 16.12 29.57
CA SER A 351 7.09 16.04 30.88
C SER A 351 8.10 14.88 30.97
N GLY A 352 8.36 14.32 32.14
CA GLY A 352 9.25 13.18 32.31
C GLY A 352 10.49 13.50 33.17
N GLU A 353 11.35 12.50 33.33
CA GLU A 353 12.60 12.57 34.07
C GLU A 353 13.76 12.92 33.14
N ILE A 354 14.55 13.90 33.49
CA ILE A 354 15.73 14.34 32.72
C ILE A 354 17.06 13.92 33.32
N CYS A 355 17.10 13.78 34.65
CA CYS A 355 18.17 13.18 35.44
C CYS A 355 17.54 12.43 36.61
N PRO A 356 18.24 11.49 37.25
CA PRO A 356 17.71 10.82 38.43
C PRO A 356 17.16 11.81 39.48
N LYS A 357 15.88 11.65 39.86
CA LYS A 357 15.07 12.52 40.70
C LYS A 357 14.69 13.88 40.12
N ILE A 358 15.22 14.33 38.98
CA ILE A 358 14.93 15.64 38.40
C ILE A 358 13.89 15.45 37.28
N ARG A 359 12.76 16.15 37.42
CA ARG A 359 11.67 16.18 36.42
C ARG A 359 11.73 17.47 35.62
N THR A 360 10.99 17.53 34.50
CA THR A 360 10.84 18.74 33.68
C THR A 360 9.37 18.99 33.35
N PRO A 361 8.90 20.24 33.40
CA PRO A 361 7.57 20.59 32.94
C PRO A 361 7.49 20.78 31.43
N GLN A 362 8.61 20.64 30.71
CA GLN A 362 8.68 20.86 29.26
C GLN A 362 7.92 19.80 28.50
N ILE A 363 7.18 20.25 27.49
CA ILE A 363 6.46 19.41 26.54
C ILE A 363 7.02 19.69 25.15
N TRP A 364 7.44 18.66 24.47
CA TRP A 364 8.03 18.77 23.15
C TRP A 364 7.13 18.18 22.08
N LYS A 365 7.01 18.93 20.99
CA LYS A 365 6.33 18.50 19.78
C LYS A 365 7.37 18.24 18.69
N ALA A 366 7.33 17.02 18.11
CA ALA A 366 8.15 16.62 17.00
C ALA A 366 7.30 16.47 15.74
N THR A 367 7.67 17.22 14.70
CA THR A 367 7.06 17.12 13.37
C THR A 367 8.03 16.38 12.45
N LEU A 368 7.52 15.39 11.70
CA LEU A 368 8.35 14.68 10.71
C LEU A 368 8.75 15.63 9.57
N LEU A 369 10.04 15.70 9.32
CA LEU A 369 10.58 16.44 8.19
C LEU A 369 10.31 15.63 6.91
N LYS A 370 9.52 16.21 6.03
CA LYS A 370 9.32 15.64 4.70
C LYS A 370 10.50 16.01 3.82
N THR A 371 11.22 15.01 3.35
CA THR A 371 12.32 15.22 2.43
C THR A 371 11.77 15.68 1.07
N SER A 372 12.08 16.93 0.68
CA SER A 372 11.70 17.43 -0.64
C SER A 372 12.70 16.96 -1.68
N THR A 373 12.27 16.16 -2.64
CA THR A 373 13.06 15.83 -3.81
C THR A 373 12.97 16.92 -4.85
N VAL A 374 14.10 17.32 -5.40
CA VAL A 374 14.10 18.11 -6.63
C VAL A 374 14.30 17.17 -7.80
N PHE A 375 13.27 16.97 -8.61
CA PHE A 375 13.31 16.08 -9.79
C PHE A 375 14.43 16.47 -10.79
N GLY A 376 14.96 17.67 -10.69
CA GLY A 376 16.07 18.19 -11.47
C GLY A 376 15.71 18.50 -12.93
N LYS A 377 16.36 19.53 -13.49
CA LYS A 377 16.08 19.99 -14.87
C LYS A 377 16.38 18.92 -15.92
N ALA A 378 17.41 18.09 -15.71
CA ALA A 378 17.79 17.02 -16.64
C ALA A 378 16.70 15.95 -16.76
N ASN A 379 16.14 15.48 -15.64
CA ASN A 379 15.04 14.51 -15.62
C ASN A 379 13.78 15.07 -16.30
N PHE A 380 13.48 16.35 -16.03
CA PHE A 380 12.34 17.03 -16.65
C PHE A 380 12.50 17.19 -18.16
N SER A 381 13.72 17.53 -18.64
CA SER A 381 14.02 17.63 -20.07
C SER A 381 13.85 16.30 -20.79
N VAL A 382 14.32 15.19 -20.19
CA VAL A 382 14.15 13.84 -20.76
C VAL A 382 12.68 13.47 -20.86
N LEU A 383 11.90 13.70 -19.80
CA LEU A 383 10.46 13.46 -19.82
C LEU A 383 9.76 14.29 -20.91
N LEU A 384 10.12 15.58 -21.05
CA LEU A 384 9.54 16.46 -22.07
C LEU A 384 9.86 15.98 -23.49
N VAL A 385 11.10 15.58 -23.76
CA VAL A 385 11.51 15.03 -25.05
C VAL A 385 10.71 13.76 -25.39
N TYR A 386 10.53 12.87 -24.41
CA TYR A 386 9.68 11.69 -24.57
C TYR A 386 8.23 12.07 -24.94
N LEU A 387 7.62 12.99 -24.20
CA LEU A 387 6.21 13.40 -24.41
C LEU A 387 6.02 14.06 -25.80
N ILE A 388 6.97 14.93 -26.23
CA ILE A 388 6.97 15.52 -27.57
C ILE A 388 7.12 14.44 -28.65
N GLY A 389 7.98 13.45 -28.43
CA GLY A 389 8.13 12.29 -29.34
C GLY A 389 6.82 11.52 -29.53
N MET A 390 6.06 11.29 -28.46
CA MET A 390 4.75 10.61 -28.55
C MET A 390 3.74 11.42 -29.37
N ILE A 391 3.69 12.73 -29.18
CA ILE A 391 2.82 13.61 -30.00
C ILE A 391 3.25 13.56 -31.49
N ALA A 392 4.55 13.61 -31.74
CA ALA A 392 5.07 13.54 -33.12
C ALA A 392 4.67 12.24 -33.84
N VAL A 393 4.70 11.10 -33.16
CA VAL A 393 4.20 9.83 -33.67
C VAL A 393 2.70 9.91 -33.98
N GLY A 394 1.89 10.48 -33.07
CA GLY A 394 0.45 10.71 -33.27
C GLY A 394 0.17 11.56 -34.51
N VAL A 395 0.89 12.67 -34.69
CA VAL A 395 0.80 13.56 -35.85
C VAL A 395 1.18 12.83 -37.13
N TYR A 396 2.26 12.05 -37.14
CA TYR A 396 2.68 11.27 -38.30
C TYR A 396 1.58 10.32 -38.79
N PHE A 397 0.95 9.57 -37.94
CA PHE A 397 -0.12 8.62 -38.27
C PHE A 397 -1.44 9.32 -38.58
N MET A 398 -1.70 10.53 -38.09
CA MET A 398 -2.88 11.32 -38.45
C MET A 398 -3.00 11.52 -39.95
N TYR A 399 -1.88 11.77 -40.65
CA TYR A 399 -1.85 11.97 -42.12
C TYR A 399 -2.02 10.67 -42.89
N ARG A 400 -1.88 9.49 -42.25
CA ARG A 400 -2.04 8.17 -42.92
C ARG A 400 -3.46 7.63 -42.82
N ASN A 401 -4.24 8.02 -41.82
CA ASN A 401 -5.59 7.49 -41.58
C ASN A 401 -6.63 8.21 -42.44
N LYS A 402 -7.15 7.51 -43.47
CA LYS A 402 -8.11 8.06 -44.44
C LYS A 402 -9.56 7.63 -44.22
N ASN A 403 -9.78 6.47 -43.58
CA ASN A 403 -11.11 5.88 -43.38
C ASN A 403 -11.22 5.23 -41.97
N THR A 404 -12.39 4.71 -41.64
CA THR A 404 -12.64 4.04 -40.35
C THR A 404 -11.87 2.73 -40.22
N ASP A 405 -11.59 2.00 -41.29
CA ASP A 405 -10.81 0.75 -41.27
C ASP A 405 -9.32 1.04 -40.92
N ASP A 406 -8.73 2.06 -41.52
CA ASP A 406 -7.39 2.52 -41.16
C ASP A 406 -7.36 2.94 -39.68
N PHE A 407 -8.39 3.66 -39.21
CA PHE A 407 -8.43 4.19 -37.85
C PHE A 407 -8.64 3.09 -36.77
N PHE A 408 -9.54 2.10 -37.04
CA PHE A 408 -9.90 1.07 -36.05
C PHE A 408 -9.13 -0.24 -36.20
N ARG A 409 -8.64 -0.59 -37.41
CA ARG A 409 -7.97 -1.86 -37.72
C ARG A 409 -6.55 -1.69 -38.27
N GLY A 410 -6.04 -0.43 -38.42
CA GLY A 410 -4.73 -0.14 -38.97
C GLY A 410 -4.49 -0.73 -40.35
N GLY A 411 -5.58 -0.93 -41.15
CA GLY A 411 -5.52 -1.54 -42.47
C GLY A 411 -4.91 -2.93 -42.51
N GLN A 412 -4.86 -3.66 -41.40
CA GLN A 412 -4.25 -5.00 -41.21
C GLN A 412 -2.75 -5.08 -41.61
N ARG A 413 -2.02 -3.94 -41.54
CA ARG A 413 -0.62 -3.82 -41.97
C ARG A 413 0.39 -4.05 -40.84
N ILE A 414 -0.06 -4.25 -39.62
CA ILE A 414 0.77 -4.28 -38.42
C ILE A 414 1.54 -5.62 -38.36
N PRO A 415 2.87 -5.60 -38.14
CA PRO A 415 3.66 -6.82 -37.99
C PRO A 415 3.35 -7.53 -36.68
N ALA A 416 3.42 -8.88 -36.66
CA ALA A 416 3.05 -9.71 -35.53
C ALA A 416 3.79 -9.36 -34.20
N TRP A 417 5.09 -9.04 -34.29
CA TRP A 417 5.87 -8.68 -33.11
C TRP A 417 5.41 -7.35 -32.49
N ALA A 418 5.06 -6.36 -33.33
CA ALA A 418 4.58 -5.08 -32.81
C ALA A 418 3.17 -5.23 -32.20
N ALA A 419 2.28 -6.01 -32.85
CA ALA A 419 0.98 -6.35 -32.28
C ALA A 419 1.14 -7.11 -30.94
N GLY A 420 2.10 -8.03 -30.83
CA GLY A 420 2.39 -8.75 -29.61
C GLY A 420 2.90 -7.87 -28.48
N LEU A 421 3.81 -6.94 -28.75
CA LEU A 421 4.27 -5.95 -27.80
C LEU A 421 3.14 -5.00 -27.38
N SER A 422 2.24 -4.62 -28.30
CA SER A 422 1.09 -3.78 -27.98
C SER A 422 0.06 -4.52 -27.11
N ILE A 423 -0.20 -5.82 -27.36
CA ILE A 423 -1.01 -6.66 -26.45
C ILE A 423 -0.39 -6.65 -25.05
N PHE A 424 0.91 -6.93 -24.94
CA PHE A 424 1.64 -6.90 -23.68
C PHE A 424 1.54 -5.52 -23.01
N ALA A 425 1.83 -4.42 -23.71
CA ALA A 425 1.80 -3.06 -23.18
C ALA A 425 0.40 -2.64 -22.68
N THR A 426 -0.65 -3.13 -23.33
CA THR A 426 -2.04 -2.87 -22.90
C THR A 426 -2.43 -3.64 -21.64
N LEU A 427 -1.88 -4.84 -21.47
CA LEU A 427 -2.05 -5.64 -20.27
C LEU A 427 -1.19 -5.12 -19.10
N LEU A 428 0.01 -4.64 -19.41
CA LEU A 428 0.93 -4.06 -18.45
C LEU A 428 0.57 -2.59 -18.18
N SER A 429 0.05 -2.31 -17.03
CA SER A 429 -0.28 -0.95 -16.61
C SER A 429 0.81 -0.34 -15.71
N SER A 430 0.71 0.98 -15.47
CA SER A 430 1.49 1.67 -14.44
C SER A 430 1.32 1.06 -13.04
N ILE A 431 0.15 0.44 -12.78
CA ILE A 431 -0.12 -0.34 -11.56
C ILE A 431 0.89 -1.48 -11.43
N THR A 432 1.11 -2.24 -12.50
CA THR A 432 2.07 -3.35 -12.49
C THR A 432 3.50 -2.84 -12.22
N PHE A 433 3.88 -1.71 -12.79
CA PHE A 433 5.22 -1.14 -12.62
C PHE A 433 5.50 -0.69 -11.19
N ILE A 434 4.53 -0.09 -10.50
CA ILE A 434 4.71 0.48 -9.15
C ILE A 434 4.25 -0.50 -8.08
N ALA A 435 3.02 -1.03 -8.20
CA ALA A 435 2.41 -1.81 -7.13
C ALA A 435 2.96 -3.24 -7.03
N VAL A 436 3.40 -3.88 -8.14
CA VAL A 436 3.98 -5.24 -8.05
C VAL A 436 5.32 -5.23 -7.31
N PRO A 437 6.30 -4.34 -7.63
CA PRO A 437 7.50 -4.22 -6.82
C PRO A 437 7.22 -3.87 -5.35
N ALA A 438 6.31 -2.95 -5.08
CA ALA A 438 5.92 -2.58 -3.71
C ALA A 438 5.31 -3.77 -2.95
N LYS A 439 4.43 -4.54 -3.61
CA LYS A 439 3.84 -5.75 -3.01
C LYS A 439 4.88 -6.82 -2.70
N VAL A 440 5.84 -7.05 -3.60
CA VAL A 440 6.93 -8.02 -3.39
C VAL A 440 7.93 -7.51 -2.35
N TYR A 441 8.20 -6.20 -2.30
CA TYR A 441 8.98 -5.58 -1.24
C TYR A 441 8.42 -5.90 0.15
N ILE A 442 7.10 -5.76 0.29
CA ILE A 442 6.39 -6.03 1.55
C ILE A 442 6.30 -7.52 1.84
N SER A 443 5.95 -8.35 0.84
CA SER A 443 5.68 -9.79 0.97
C SER A 443 6.80 -10.64 0.33
N ASP A 444 6.43 -11.53 -0.57
CA ASP A 444 7.29 -12.50 -1.25
C ASP A 444 6.79 -12.77 -2.68
N TRP A 445 7.25 -13.84 -3.32
CA TRP A 445 6.89 -14.21 -4.69
C TRP A 445 5.59 -15.02 -4.84
N THR A 446 4.78 -15.17 -3.80
CA THR A 446 3.55 -15.99 -3.89
C THR A 446 2.56 -15.52 -4.96
N PHE A 447 2.57 -14.24 -5.32
CA PHE A 447 1.78 -13.70 -6.43
C PHE A 447 2.29 -14.03 -7.83
N ILE A 448 3.48 -14.61 -7.99
CA ILE A 448 4.07 -14.90 -9.32
C ILE A 448 3.21 -15.89 -10.10
N THR A 449 2.60 -16.86 -9.42
CA THR A 449 1.69 -17.86 -10.02
C THR A 449 0.55 -17.20 -10.79
N LEU A 450 -0.01 -16.11 -10.24
CA LEU A 450 -1.09 -15.34 -10.88
C LEU A 450 -0.69 -14.81 -12.26
N ASN A 451 0.55 -14.35 -12.41
CA ASN A 451 1.05 -13.81 -13.68
C ASN A 451 1.52 -14.90 -14.65
N LEU A 452 2.08 -16.01 -14.15
CA LEU A 452 2.61 -17.08 -14.99
C LEU A 452 1.52 -18.01 -15.55
N ILE A 453 0.33 -18.00 -14.98
CA ILE A 453 -0.82 -18.82 -15.46
C ILE A 453 -1.22 -18.46 -16.90
N VAL A 454 -0.83 -17.29 -17.40
CA VAL A 454 -1.01 -16.91 -18.81
C VAL A 454 -0.37 -17.91 -19.77
N ILE A 455 0.75 -18.53 -19.38
CA ILE A 455 1.50 -19.47 -20.24
C ILE A 455 0.64 -20.68 -20.66
N PRO A 456 0.01 -21.44 -19.75
CA PRO A 456 -0.85 -22.57 -20.14
C PRO A 456 -2.21 -22.15 -20.70
N ILE A 457 -2.69 -20.91 -20.43
CA ILE A 457 -3.99 -20.43 -20.90
C ILE A 457 -3.92 -19.91 -22.34
N ILE A 458 -2.82 -19.32 -22.79
CA ILE A 458 -2.68 -18.78 -24.16
C ILE A 458 -2.94 -19.83 -25.26
N PRO A 459 -2.41 -21.07 -25.21
CA PRO A 459 -2.78 -22.10 -26.19
C PRO A 459 -4.28 -22.38 -26.25
N PHE A 460 -4.95 -22.43 -25.10
CA PHE A 460 -6.41 -22.59 -25.06
C PHE A 460 -7.13 -21.43 -25.74
N ILE A 461 -6.74 -20.18 -25.46
CA ILE A 461 -7.32 -18.99 -26.08
C ILE A 461 -7.11 -19.04 -27.61
N PHE A 462 -5.90 -19.36 -28.08
CA PHE A 462 -5.58 -19.43 -29.48
C PHE A 462 -6.38 -20.52 -30.22
N LEU A 463 -6.52 -21.70 -29.63
CA LEU A 463 -7.20 -22.83 -30.26
C LEU A 463 -8.73 -22.73 -30.15
N CYS A 464 -9.26 -22.24 -29.02
CA CYS A 464 -10.69 -22.31 -28.72
C CYS A 464 -11.43 -20.97 -28.84
N ILE A 465 -10.75 -19.81 -28.84
CA ILE A 465 -11.39 -18.49 -28.79
C ILE A 465 -11.14 -17.71 -30.09
N VAL A 466 -9.88 -17.57 -30.52
CA VAL A 466 -9.49 -16.77 -31.68
C VAL A 466 -10.21 -17.16 -32.97
N PRO A 467 -10.46 -18.45 -33.28
CA PRO A 467 -11.12 -18.85 -34.52
C PRO A 467 -12.51 -18.24 -34.69
N TYR A 468 -13.28 -18.03 -33.61
CA TYR A 468 -14.62 -17.42 -33.68
C TYR A 468 -14.56 -15.98 -34.15
N PHE A 469 -13.69 -15.18 -33.55
CA PHE A 469 -13.54 -13.77 -33.89
C PHE A 469 -13.03 -13.61 -35.34
N ARG A 470 -12.10 -14.46 -35.76
CA ARG A 470 -11.55 -14.44 -37.12
C ARG A 470 -12.56 -14.82 -38.18
N LYS A 471 -13.42 -15.82 -37.92
CA LYS A 471 -14.46 -16.28 -38.87
C LYS A 471 -15.52 -15.22 -39.13
N ILE A 472 -15.82 -14.38 -38.12
CA ILE A 472 -16.86 -13.36 -38.23
C ILE A 472 -16.34 -12.09 -38.91
N ASP A 473 -15.02 -11.91 -39.02
CA ASP A 473 -14.32 -10.67 -39.45
C ASP A 473 -14.87 -9.40 -38.75
N ALA A 474 -15.09 -9.51 -37.45
CA ALA A 474 -15.73 -8.49 -36.64
C ALA A 474 -14.78 -7.30 -36.38
N THR A 475 -15.31 -6.08 -36.35
CA THR A 475 -14.60 -4.89 -35.86
C THR A 475 -14.71 -4.76 -34.37
N SER A 476 -15.86 -5.14 -33.78
CA SER A 476 -16.12 -5.22 -32.34
C SER A 476 -16.28 -6.68 -31.90
N ALA A 477 -15.65 -7.05 -30.79
CA ALA A 477 -15.84 -8.37 -30.17
C ALA A 477 -17.32 -8.69 -29.90
N TYR A 478 -18.12 -7.68 -29.62
CA TYR A 478 -19.53 -7.80 -29.25
C TYR A 478 -20.45 -8.12 -30.42
N GLU A 479 -20.00 -7.96 -31.69
CA GLU A 479 -20.70 -8.42 -32.86
C GLU A 479 -20.93 -9.95 -32.84
N TYR A 480 -19.98 -10.70 -32.19
CA TYR A 480 -20.17 -12.13 -31.97
C TYR A 480 -21.40 -12.39 -31.12
N LEU A 481 -21.63 -11.63 -30.06
CA LEU A 481 -22.76 -11.80 -29.13
C LEU A 481 -24.11 -11.54 -29.82
N GLU A 482 -24.16 -10.57 -30.73
CA GLU A 482 -25.36 -10.34 -31.55
C GLU A 482 -25.66 -11.52 -32.49
N LYS A 483 -24.63 -11.98 -33.22
CA LYS A 483 -24.77 -13.14 -34.12
C LYS A 483 -25.18 -14.40 -33.39
N ARG A 484 -24.62 -14.61 -32.18
CA ARG A 484 -24.90 -15.81 -31.38
C ARG A 484 -26.23 -15.73 -30.61
N PHE A 485 -26.54 -14.57 -30.05
CA PHE A 485 -27.74 -14.36 -29.20
C PHE A 485 -28.67 -13.33 -29.85
N ASN A 486 -28.55 -12.07 -29.49
CA ASN A 486 -29.37 -10.97 -30.02
C ASN A 486 -28.67 -9.59 -29.81
N VAL A 487 -29.27 -8.54 -30.38
CA VAL A 487 -28.77 -7.16 -30.27
C VAL A 487 -28.73 -6.64 -28.83
N PHE A 488 -29.67 -7.04 -27.98
CA PHE A 488 -29.73 -6.59 -26.60
C PHE A 488 -28.48 -7.02 -25.81
N ILE A 489 -28.03 -8.28 -25.98
CA ILE A 489 -26.82 -8.79 -25.31
C ILE A 489 -25.57 -8.08 -25.85
N ARG A 490 -25.51 -7.78 -27.17
CA ARG A 490 -24.44 -6.96 -27.74
C ARG A 490 -24.35 -5.61 -27.02
N LEU A 491 -25.48 -4.88 -26.96
CA LEU A 491 -25.52 -3.56 -26.34
C LEU A 491 -25.23 -3.58 -24.84
N PHE A 492 -25.72 -4.59 -24.13
CA PHE A 492 -25.43 -4.78 -22.69
C PHE A 492 -23.93 -4.99 -22.46
N ALA A 493 -23.29 -5.86 -23.22
CA ALA A 493 -21.86 -6.12 -23.11
C ALA A 493 -21.03 -4.88 -23.51
N SER A 494 -21.41 -4.19 -24.60
CA SER A 494 -20.77 -2.96 -25.06
C SER A 494 -20.87 -1.85 -24.01
N PHE A 495 -22.00 -1.67 -23.37
CA PHE A 495 -22.21 -0.69 -22.31
C PHE A 495 -21.39 -1.02 -21.04
N SER A 496 -21.42 -2.28 -20.59
CA SER A 496 -20.61 -2.76 -19.46
C SER A 496 -19.12 -2.54 -19.71
N PHE A 497 -18.64 -2.81 -20.92
CA PHE A 497 -17.26 -2.57 -21.32
C PHE A 497 -16.89 -1.08 -21.27
N VAL A 498 -17.73 -0.20 -21.76
CA VAL A 498 -17.49 1.25 -21.74
C VAL A 498 -17.35 1.74 -20.29
N LEU A 499 -18.26 1.32 -19.40
CA LEU A 499 -18.19 1.67 -17.98
C LEU A 499 -16.90 1.16 -17.33
N PHE A 500 -16.55 -0.10 -17.56
CA PHE A 500 -15.32 -0.69 -17.05
C PHE A 500 -14.08 0.09 -17.52
N GLN A 501 -13.99 0.41 -18.79
CA GLN A 501 -12.81 1.09 -19.34
C GLN A 501 -12.67 2.53 -18.83
N ILE A 502 -13.77 3.25 -18.61
CA ILE A 502 -13.72 4.59 -17.99
C ILE A 502 -13.15 4.49 -16.56
N GLY A 503 -13.64 3.56 -15.75
CA GLY A 503 -13.11 3.32 -14.41
C GLY A 503 -11.64 2.91 -14.42
N ARG A 504 -11.25 1.99 -15.31
CA ARG A 504 -9.86 1.55 -15.50
C ARG A 504 -8.93 2.72 -15.84
N MET A 505 -9.33 3.60 -16.76
CA MET A 505 -8.53 4.77 -17.14
C MET A 505 -8.27 5.69 -15.95
N ALA A 506 -9.28 5.92 -15.10
CA ALA A 506 -9.13 6.79 -13.93
C ALA A 506 -8.06 6.28 -12.97
N ILE A 507 -8.11 4.98 -12.63
CA ILE A 507 -7.14 4.35 -11.71
C ILE A 507 -5.73 4.35 -12.30
N VAL A 508 -5.61 4.01 -13.60
CA VAL A 508 -4.32 3.92 -14.28
C VAL A 508 -3.64 5.28 -14.46
N MET A 509 -4.41 6.39 -14.59
CA MET A 509 -3.83 7.75 -14.65
C MET A 509 -3.37 8.26 -13.29
N PHE A 510 -3.98 7.83 -12.20
CA PHE A 510 -3.64 8.29 -10.85
C PHE A 510 -2.23 7.87 -10.40
N LEU A 511 -1.80 6.63 -10.65
CA LEU A 511 -0.52 6.10 -10.14
C LEU A 511 0.73 6.83 -10.68
N PRO A 512 0.87 7.10 -12.00
CA PRO A 512 1.98 7.92 -12.49
C PRO A 512 1.93 9.34 -11.95
N ALA A 513 0.73 9.88 -11.76
CA ALA A 513 0.56 11.19 -11.17
C ALA A 513 1.03 11.22 -9.71
N LEU A 514 0.74 10.17 -8.94
CA LEU A 514 1.23 10.01 -7.58
C LEU A 514 2.76 9.91 -7.56
N ALA A 515 3.36 9.06 -8.41
CA ALA A 515 4.82 8.93 -8.52
C ALA A 515 5.47 10.27 -8.87
N LEU A 516 4.92 11.03 -9.82
CA LEU A 516 5.46 12.34 -10.17
C LEU A 516 5.29 13.36 -9.03
N SER A 517 4.17 13.35 -8.33
CA SER A 517 3.93 14.26 -7.19
C SER A 517 4.86 13.98 -6.00
N THR A 518 5.28 12.73 -5.80
CA THR A 518 6.26 12.41 -4.75
C THR A 518 7.67 12.88 -5.11
N MET A 519 7.99 13.02 -6.39
CA MET A 519 9.30 13.37 -6.93
C MET A 519 9.44 14.85 -7.31
N THR A 520 8.35 15.57 -7.42
CA THR A 520 8.31 16.97 -7.83
C THR A 520 7.46 17.78 -6.85
N SER A 521 7.52 19.08 -6.92
CA SER A 521 6.63 19.98 -6.17
C SER A 521 5.22 20.09 -6.77
N MET A 522 4.91 19.31 -7.84
CA MET A 522 3.61 19.36 -8.53
C MET A 522 2.55 18.62 -7.73
N SER A 523 1.35 19.18 -7.67
CA SER A 523 0.20 18.50 -7.05
C SER A 523 -0.26 17.30 -7.90
N VAL A 524 -0.84 16.28 -7.25
CA VAL A 524 -1.40 15.11 -7.93
C VAL A 524 -2.42 15.50 -9.02
N PRO A 525 -3.37 16.43 -8.81
CA PRO A 525 -4.26 16.90 -9.86
C PRO A 525 -3.54 17.48 -11.08
N THR A 526 -2.48 18.27 -10.89
CA THR A 526 -1.69 18.82 -11.99
C THR A 526 -1.03 17.70 -12.81
N CYS A 527 -0.50 16.69 -12.15
CA CYS A 527 0.12 15.53 -12.80
C CYS A 527 -0.90 14.69 -13.61
N ILE A 528 -2.12 14.51 -13.07
CA ILE A 528 -3.22 13.84 -13.79
C ILE A 528 -3.60 14.61 -15.05
N LEU A 529 -3.78 15.93 -14.95
CA LEU A 529 -4.11 16.78 -16.10
C LEU A 529 -3.04 16.71 -17.18
N LEU A 530 -1.77 16.78 -16.82
CA LEU A 530 -0.66 16.65 -17.76
C LEU A 530 -0.73 15.31 -18.52
N THR A 531 -0.91 14.20 -17.80
CA THR A 531 -1.01 12.86 -18.40
C THR A 531 -2.23 12.73 -19.29
N GLY A 532 -3.40 13.13 -18.81
CA GLY A 532 -4.68 12.98 -19.50
C GLY A 532 -4.73 13.80 -20.78
N ILE A 533 -4.40 15.09 -20.73
CA ILE A 533 -4.43 15.99 -21.89
C ILE A 533 -3.52 15.47 -23.01
N LEU A 534 -2.27 15.14 -22.69
CA LEU A 534 -1.31 14.66 -23.69
C LEU A 534 -1.76 13.34 -24.33
N THR A 535 -2.27 12.42 -23.53
CA THR A 535 -2.77 11.13 -24.04
C THR A 535 -3.97 11.32 -24.97
N VAL A 536 -4.93 12.14 -24.56
CA VAL A 536 -6.11 12.43 -25.39
C VAL A 536 -5.73 13.05 -26.73
N ILE A 537 -4.78 13.99 -26.78
CA ILE A 537 -4.33 14.64 -27.99
C ILE A 537 -3.79 13.60 -28.99
N TYR A 538 -2.76 12.81 -28.64
CA TYR A 538 -2.15 11.92 -29.62
C TYR A 538 -3.06 10.74 -30.00
N CYS A 539 -3.92 10.25 -29.09
CA CYS A 539 -4.89 9.20 -29.40
C CYS A 539 -5.96 9.64 -30.40
N THR A 540 -6.48 10.86 -30.23
CA THR A 540 -7.50 11.44 -31.12
C THR A 540 -6.96 11.58 -32.55
N MET A 541 -5.66 11.82 -32.69
CA MET A 541 -5.01 12.05 -33.99
C MET A 541 -4.61 10.76 -34.73
N GLY A 542 -4.05 9.80 -34.01
CA GLY A 542 -3.22 8.75 -34.63
C GLY A 542 -3.89 7.40 -34.88
N GLY A 543 -5.09 7.10 -34.33
CA GLY A 543 -5.76 5.80 -34.53
C GLY A 543 -4.95 4.61 -34.02
N LEU A 544 -5.41 3.36 -34.35
CA LEU A 544 -4.82 2.14 -33.80
C LEU A 544 -3.39 1.86 -34.26
N GLU A 545 -3.03 2.25 -35.48
CA GLU A 545 -1.66 2.05 -35.99
C GLU A 545 -0.65 2.85 -35.16
N ALA A 546 -0.97 4.11 -34.79
CA ALA A 546 -0.16 4.92 -33.90
C ALA A 546 -0.07 4.28 -32.49
N VAL A 547 -1.19 3.83 -31.94
CA VAL A 547 -1.23 3.20 -30.62
C VAL A 547 -0.30 1.98 -30.57
N VAL A 548 -0.34 1.09 -31.57
CA VAL A 548 0.52 -0.11 -31.59
C VAL A 548 2.01 0.23 -31.67
N TRP A 549 2.39 1.22 -32.48
CA TRP A 549 3.79 1.60 -32.59
C TRP A 549 4.30 2.35 -31.36
N THR A 550 3.47 3.23 -30.79
CA THR A 550 3.83 3.85 -29.50
C THR A 550 3.95 2.83 -28.41
N ASP A 551 3.04 1.84 -28.30
CA ASP A 551 3.09 0.76 -27.32
C ASP A 551 4.41 -0.05 -27.43
N ALA A 552 4.87 -0.34 -28.63
CA ALA A 552 6.12 -1.07 -28.85
C ALA A 552 7.36 -0.27 -28.35
N ILE A 553 7.41 1.05 -28.64
CA ILE A 553 8.47 1.94 -28.14
C ILE A 553 8.40 2.03 -26.61
N GLN A 554 7.20 2.23 -26.07
CA GLN A 554 6.93 2.34 -24.64
C GLN A 554 7.36 1.10 -23.87
N THR A 555 7.12 -0.10 -24.42
CA THR A 555 7.59 -1.36 -23.85
C THR A 555 9.10 -1.40 -23.69
N LEU A 556 9.85 -0.96 -24.70
CA LEU A 556 11.32 -0.95 -24.65
C LEU A 556 11.84 0.03 -23.60
N VAL A 557 11.28 1.24 -23.54
CA VAL A 557 11.68 2.25 -22.54
C VAL A 557 11.38 1.75 -21.12
N LEU A 558 10.20 1.15 -20.91
CA LEU A 558 9.77 0.65 -19.62
C LEU A 558 10.64 -0.51 -19.13
N LEU A 559 10.84 -1.55 -19.94
CA LEU A 559 11.63 -2.70 -19.54
C LEU A 559 13.12 -2.35 -19.42
N GLY A 560 13.64 -1.49 -20.29
CA GLY A 560 15.01 -0.98 -20.20
C GLY A 560 15.26 -0.19 -18.92
N GLY A 561 14.33 0.73 -18.56
CA GLY A 561 14.38 1.48 -17.31
C GLY A 561 14.28 0.59 -16.06
N ALA A 562 13.40 -0.42 -16.09
CA ALA A 562 13.22 -1.39 -15.02
C ALA A 562 14.50 -2.23 -14.79
N LEU A 563 15.09 -2.76 -15.87
CA LEU A 563 16.37 -3.49 -15.81
C LEU A 563 17.52 -2.62 -15.29
N TYR A 564 17.56 -1.36 -15.69
CA TYR A 564 18.56 -0.43 -15.19
C TYR A 564 18.42 -0.18 -13.69
N CYS A 565 17.19 0.01 -13.18
CA CYS A 565 16.95 0.12 -11.73
C CYS A 565 17.45 -1.14 -10.98
N LEU A 566 17.13 -2.33 -11.49
CA LEU A 566 17.57 -3.59 -10.89
C LEU A 566 19.10 -3.68 -10.85
N PHE A 567 19.78 -3.30 -11.95
CA PHE A 567 21.24 -3.26 -12.02
C PHE A 567 21.83 -2.30 -10.98
N VAL A 568 21.29 -1.08 -10.84
CA VAL A 568 21.78 -0.09 -9.85
C VAL A 568 21.60 -0.62 -8.42
N MET A 569 20.43 -1.22 -8.08
CA MET A 569 20.17 -1.77 -6.76
C MET A 569 21.18 -2.87 -6.38
N ILE A 570 21.45 -3.79 -7.31
CA ILE A 570 22.38 -4.90 -7.05
C ILE A 570 23.81 -4.39 -6.97
N ASN A 571 24.19 -3.44 -7.83
CA ASN A 571 25.55 -2.92 -7.87
C ASN A 571 25.88 -1.97 -6.71
N SER A 572 24.86 -1.46 -6.00
CA SER A 572 25.05 -0.65 -4.78
C SER A 572 25.40 -1.48 -3.54
N LEU A 573 25.30 -2.82 -3.61
CA LEU A 573 25.65 -3.71 -2.52
C LEU A 573 27.13 -4.01 -2.54
N ASN A 574 27.78 -4.07 -1.39
CA ASN A 574 29.22 -4.35 -1.28
C ASN A 574 29.62 -5.72 -1.86
N GLY A 575 28.81 -6.75 -1.65
CA GLY A 575 28.98 -8.10 -2.19
C GLY A 575 28.22 -8.34 -3.51
N GLY A 576 27.65 -7.31 -4.14
CA GLY A 576 26.94 -7.38 -5.41
C GLY A 576 25.84 -8.44 -5.45
N PHE A 577 25.81 -9.23 -6.53
CA PHE A 577 24.76 -10.25 -6.74
C PHE A 577 24.77 -11.37 -5.68
N SER A 578 25.93 -11.75 -5.14
CA SER A 578 26.01 -12.76 -4.09
C SER A 578 25.35 -12.30 -2.79
N GLU A 579 25.59 -11.07 -2.37
CA GLU A 579 24.95 -10.47 -1.21
C GLU A 579 23.45 -10.31 -1.41
N PHE A 580 23.02 -9.89 -2.61
CA PHE A 580 21.60 -9.82 -2.98
C PHE A 580 20.89 -11.15 -2.74
N ILE A 581 21.43 -12.27 -3.26
CA ILE A 581 20.84 -13.61 -3.08
C ILE A 581 20.84 -14.03 -1.61
N SER A 582 21.93 -13.79 -0.88
CA SER A 582 22.06 -14.15 0.54
C SER A 582 21.01 -13.46 1.40
N ILE A 583 20.87 -12.12 1.28
CA ILE A 583 19.90 -11.34 2.05
C ILE A 583 18.46 -11.69 1.65
N ALA A 584 18.20 -11.86 0.36
CA ALA A 584 16.88 -12.23 -0.14
C ALA A 584 16.41 -13.61 0.37
N ASN A 585 17.32 -14.61 0.40
CA ASN A 585 17.03 -15.94 0.93
C ASN A 585 16.83 -15.91 2.46
N ALA A 586 17.65 -15.16 3.19
CA ALA A 586 17.48 -14.97 4.64
C ALA A 586 16.13 -14.32 4.98
N GLY A 587 15.65 -13.42 4.12
CA GLY A 587 14.32 -12.80 4.22
C GLY A 587 13.17 -13.62 3.64
N ALA A 588 13.42 -14.86 3.17
CA ALA A 588 12.46 -15.75 2.49
C ALA A 588 11.71 -15.06 1.33
N LYS A 589 12.37 -14.11 0.62
CA LYS A 589 11.73 -13.30 -0.43
C LYS A 589 11.42 -14.11 -1.69
N PHE A 590 12.12 -15.20 -1.99
CA PHE A 590 11.87 -16.07 -3.14
C PHE A 590 10.81 -17.15 -2.87
N HIS A 591 10.11 -17.11 -1.74
CA HIS A 591 9.01 -18.03 -1.48
C HIS A 591 7.86 -17.77 -2.47
N ALA A 592 7.68 -18.70 -3.42
CA ALA A 592 6.77 -18.54 -4.56
C ALA A 592 5.46 -19.33 -4.45
N ILE A 593 5.42 -20.39 -3.63
CA ILE A 593 4.29 -21.31 -3.59
C ILE A 593 3.81 -21.52 -2.14
N ASN A 594 2.60 -21.12 -1.86
CA ASN A 594 1.94 -21.33 -0.57
C ASN A 594 1.00 -22.55 -0.66
N TRP A 595 1.45 -23.71 -0.17
CA TRP A 595 0.71 -24.97 -0.16
C TRP A 595 -0.32 -25.05 0.98
N ASP A 596 -1.05 -23.98 1.27
CA ASP A 596 -2.11 -23.99 2.28
C ASP A 596 -3.42 -24.45 1.67
N PHE A 597 -3.95 -25.60 2.12
CA PHE A 597 -5.27 -26.18 1.75
C PHE A 597 -6.25 -26.16 2.92
N SER A 598 -5.98 -25.41 3.98
CA SER A 598 -6.91 -25.24 5.11
C SER A 598 -8.20 -24.53 4.70
N LYS A 599 -9.24 -24.62 5.52
CA LYS A 599 -10.52 -23.92 5.28
C LYS A 599 -10.35 -22.39 5.19
N THR A 600 -9.31 -21.84 5.79
CA THR A 600 -8.98 -20.41 5.78
C THR A 600 -8.11 -20.00 4.58
N SER A 601 -7.61 -20.96 3.80
CA SER A 601 -6.74 -20.68 2.65
C SER A 601 -7.40 -19.84 1.56
N ILE A 602 -8.75 -19.87 1.46
CA ILE A 602 -9.53 -19.04 0.52
C ILE A 602 -9.38 -17.52 0.77
N TYR A 603 -8.94 -17.12 1.95
CA TYR A 603 -8.69 -15.73 2.34
C TYR A 603 -7.23 -15.30 2.13
N THR A 604 -6.36 -16.25 1.78
CA THR A 604 -4.90 -16.05 1.68
C THR A 604 -4.43 -16.12 0.22
N THR A 605 -3.11 -16.05 0.02
CA THR A 605 -2.45 -16.24 -1.29
C THR A 605 -2.07 -17.71 -1.53
N ALA A 606 -2.95 -18.65 -1.13
CA ALA A 606 -2.71 -20.07 -1.37
C ALA A 606 -2.57 -20.39 -2.87
N PHE A 607 -1.73 -21.38 -3.22
CA PHE A 607 -1.43 -21.73 -4.60
C PHE A 607 -2.68 -21.96 -5.46
N TRP A 608 -3.65 -22.73 -4.95
CA TRP A 608 -4.88 -22.99 -5.68
C TRP A 608 -5.74 -21.72 -5.89
N VAL A 609 -5.73 -20.76 -4.94
CA VAL A 609 -6.39 -19.46 -5.06
C VAL A 609 -5.76 -18.66 -6.18
N MET A 610 -4.41 -18.63 -6.23
CA MET A 610 -3.67 -17.94 -7.29
C MET A 610 -3.90 -18.57 -8.66
N VAL A 611 -3.97 -19.90 -8.77
CA VAL A 611 -4.24 -20.61 -10.03
C VAL A 611 -5.67 -20.31 -10.52
N ILE A 612 -6.68 -20.55 -9.69
CA ILE A 612 -8.09 -20.32 -10.09
C ILE A 612 -8.33 -18.84 -10.42
N GLY A 613 -7.83 -17.94 -9.57
CA GLY A 613 -7.96 -16.51 -9.81
C GLY A 613 -7.23 -16.07 -11.07
N GLY A 614 -6.02 -16.59 -11.30
CA GLY A 614 -5.21 -16.30 -12.48
C GLY A 614 -5.84 -16.75 -13.79
N VAL A 615 -6.51 -17.91 -13.79
CA VAL A 615 -7.32 -18.36 -14.93
C VAL A 615 -8.39 -17.32 -15.28
N GLY A 616 -9.19 -16.88 -14.30
CA GLY A 616 -10.21 -15.87 -14.53
C GLY A 616 -9.65 -14.53 -14.98
N GLN A 617 -8.60 -14.05 -14.33
CA GLN A 617 -7.95 -12.79 -14.69
C GLN A 617 -7.29 -12.82 -16.07
N THR A 618 -6.81 -13.98 -16.53
CA THR A 618 -6.27 -14.14 -17.87
C THR A 618 -7.35 -14.28 -18.92
N LEU A 619 -8.41 -15.02 -18.67
CA LEU A 619 -9.50 -15.22 -19.63
C LEU A 619 -10.23 -13.92 -19.97
N VAL A 620 -10.52 -13.08 -18.96
CA VAL A 620 -11.28 -11.84 -19.16
C VAL A 620 -10.70 -10.94 -20.24
N PRO A 621 -9.42 -10.51 -20.21
CA PRO A 621 -8.89 -9.61 -21.22
C PRO A 621 -8.82 -10.23 -22.63
N PHE A 622 -8.50 -11.50 -22.74
CA PHE A 622 -8.35 -12.15 -24.05
C PHE A 622 -9.67 -12.56 -24.71
N VAL A 623 -10.75 -12.70 -23.94
CA VAL A 623 -12.05 -13.17 -24.42
C VAL A 623 -13.05 -12.05 -24.59
N SER A 624 -13.09 -11.09 -23.64
CA SER A 624 -14.17 -10.10 -23.56
C SER A 624 -13.72 -8.63 -23.63
N ASP A 625 -12.42 -8.35 -23.51
CA ASP A 625 -11.91 -6.98 -23.57
C ASP A 625 -11.61 -6.58 -25.02
N GLN A 626 -12.41 -5.65 -25.56
CA GLN A 626 -12.21 -5.12 -26.93
C GLN A 626 -10.80 -4.55 -27.15
N ALA A 627 -10.18 -3.97 -26.09
CA ALA A 627 -8.85 -3.41 -26.21
C ALA A 627 -7.79 -4.45 -26.61
N ILE A 628 -7.95 -5.70 -26.15
CA ILE A 628 -7.06 -6.82 -26.50
C ILE A 628 -7.53 -7.53 -27.78
N VAL A 629 -8.84 -7.83 -27.87
CA VAL A 629 -9.42 -8.50 -29.05
C VAL A 629 -9.08 -7.73 -30.32
N GLN A 630 -9.22 -6.42 -30.33
CA GLN A 630 -8.92 -5.56 -31.48
C GLN A 630 -7.46 -5.72 -31.97
N ARG A 631 -6.48 -5.86 -31.02
CA ARG A 631 -5.06 -5.97 -31.37
C ARG A 631 -4.69 -7.25 -32.10
N TYR A 632 -5.32 -8.38 -31.80
CA TYR A 632 -5.04 -9.58 -32.58
C TYR A 632 -5.90 -9.66 -33.87
N MET A 633 -6.94 -8.82 -34.00
CA MET A 633 -7.71 -8.68 -35.25
C MET A 633 -7.03 -7.81 -36.34
N VAL A 634 -6.06 -6.95 -35.94
CA VAL A 634 -5.29 -6.10 -36.88
C VAL A 634 -4.22 -6.86 -37.65
N VAL A 635 -3.98 -8.11 -37.32
CA VAL A 635 -2.99 -8.97 -37.97
C VAL A 635 -3.67 -9.80 -39.03
N SER A 636 -3.13 -9.79 -40.27
CA SER A 636 -3.79 -10.35 -41.44
C SER A 636 -3.97 -11.88 -41.43
N ASP A 637 -3.06 -12.65 -40.81
CA ASP A 637 -3.00 -14.10 -40.88
C ASP A 637 -3.02 -14.76 -39.49
N THR A 638 -3.68 -15.92 -39.39
CA THR A 638 -3.76 -16.71 -38.12
C THR A 638 -2.39 -17.13 -37.57
N LYS A 639 -1.43 -17.47 -38.46
CA LYS A 639 -0.04 -17.77 -38.02
C LYS A 639 0.62 -16.55 -37.40
N LYS A 640 0.38 -15.36 -37.96
CA LYS A 640 0.90 -14.10 -37.41
C LYS A 640 0.22 -13.75 -36.07
N VAL A 641 -1.07 -14.07 -35.87
CA VAL A 641 -1.76 -13.93 -34.56
C VAL A 641 -1.13 -14.83 -33.52
N ARG A 642 -0.82 -16.08 -33.86
CA ARG A 642 -0.08 -16.98 -32.94
C ARG A 642 1.25 -16.35 -32.51
N ASN A 643 2.01 -15.84 -33.46
CA ASN A 643 3.31 -15.21 -33.18
C ASN A 643 3.16 -13.94 -32.31
N SER A 644 2.08 -13.16 -32.48
CA SER A 644 1.82 -12.02 -31.61
C SER A 644 1.51 -12.46 -30.16
N PHE A 645 0.76 -13.53 -29.96
CA PHE A 645 0.54 -14.10 -28.61
C PHE A 645 1.82 -14.64 -27.99
N ILE A 646 2.65 -15.35 -28.75
CA ILE A 646 3.96 -15.83 -28.26
C ILE A 646 4.83 -14.63 -27.85
N THR A 647 4.92 -13.58 -28.68
CA THR A 647 5.67 -12.36 -28.35
C THR A 647 5.14 -11.69 -27.07
N SER A 648 3.83 -11.56 -26.95
CA SER A 648 3.19 -10.99 -25.75
C SER A 648 3.48 -11.81 -24.49
N THR A 649 3.39 -13.15 -24.58
CA THR A 649 3.63 -14.06 -23.46
C THR A 649 5.08 -14.02 -23.01
N ILE A 650 6.04 -14.03 -23.95
CA ILE A 650 7.47 -13.92 -23.63
C ILE A 650 7.77 -12.57 -22.98
N ALA A 651 7.28 -11.47 -23.54
CA ALA A 651 7.46 -10.13 -22.96
C ALA A 651 6.86 -10.03 -21.55
N GLY A 652 5.65 -10.60 -21.35
CA GLY A 652 4.97 -10.64 -20.05
C GLY A 652 5.72 -11.48 -19.01
N THR A 653 6.26 -12.63 -19.41
CA THR A 653 7.06 -13.49 -18.52
C THR A 653 8.35 -12.80 -18.09
N ILE A 654 9.08 -12.18 -19.04
CA ILE A 654 10.30 -11.41 -18.75
C ILE A 654 9.97 -10.25 -17.81
N ALA A 655 8.92 -9.49 -18.09
CA ALA A 655 8.48 -8.38 -17.26
C ALA A 655 8.12 -8.84 -15.82
N THR A 656 7.41 -9.96 -15.69
CA THR A 656 7.08 -10.54 -14.38
C THR A 656 8.34 -10.83 -13.57
N VAL A 657 9.33 -11.50 -14.16
CA VAL A 657 10.60 -11.80 -13.46
C VAL A 657 11.33 -10.51 -13.07
N ILE A 658 11.37 -9.52 -13.97
CA ILE A 658 12.03 -8.22 -13.69
C ILE A 658 11.34 -7.50 -12.51
N PHE A 659 10.02 -7.34 -12.53
CA PHE A 659 9.31 -6.59 -11.48
C PHE A 659 9.33 -7.30 -10.13
N PHE A 660 9.26 -8.63 -10.10
CA PHE A 660 9.40 -9.39 -8.86
C PHE A 660 10.84 -9.28 -8.33
N SER A 661 11.84 -9.34 -9.21
CA SER A 661 13.24 -9.12 -8.82
C SER A 661 13.48 -7.69 -8.30
N ILE A 662 12.85 -6.66 -8.90
CA ILE A 662 12.92 -5.28 -8.40
C ILE A 662 12.35 -5.19 -6.98
N GLY A 663 11.19 -5.79 -6.71
CA GLY A 663 10.61 -5.78 -5.36
C GLY A 663 11.51 -6.44 -4.32
N THR A 664 12.13 -7.56 -4.68
CA THR A 664 13.15 -8.21 -3.84
C THR A 664 14.39 -7.34 -3.69
N ALA A 665 14.86 -6.70 -4.77
CA ALA A 665 16.03 -5.82 -4.75
C ALA A 665 15.79 -4.56 -3.91
N LEU A 666 14.58 -3.99 -3.91
CA LEU A 666 14.20 -2.91 -3.01
C LEU A 666 14.30 -3.34 -1.54
N TYR A 667 13.82 -4.54 -1.20
CA TYR A 667 13.94 -5.07 0.16
C TYR A 667 15.41 -5.21 0.57
N VAL A 668 16.25 -5.79 -0.28
CA VAL A 668 17.68 -5.98 -0.01
C VAL A 668 18.39 -4.63 0.08
N PHE A 669 18.13 -3.72 -0.85
CA PHE A 669 18.71 -2.38 -0.88
C PHE A 669 18.40 -1.59 0.40
N TYR A 670 17.12 -1.51 0.80
CA TYR A 670 16.74 -0.78 2.01
C TYR A 670 17.10 -1.51 3.30
N LYS A 671 17.34 -2.83 3.25
CA LYS A 671 17.93 -3.54 4.37
C LYS A 671 19.42 -3.23 4.54
N ALA A 672 20.15 -3.06 3.44
CA ALA A 672 21.56 -2.66 3.44
C ALA A 672 21.74 -1.14 3.71
N HIS A 673 20.79 -0.32 3.27
CA HIS A 673 20.83 1.14 3.37
C HIS A 673 19.55 1.68 4.04
N PRO A 674 19.27 1.35 5.30
CA PRO A 674 18.04 1.74 5.99
C PRO A 674 17.92 3.26 6.19
N GLN A 675 19.02 4.02 6.16
CA GLN A 675 19.05 5.48 6.22
C GLN A 675 18.35 6.15 5.03
N ASN A 676 18.15 5.45 3.93
CA ASN A 676 17.48 5.96 2.73
C ASN A 676 15.95 5.76 2.77
N LEU A 677 15.41 5.16 3.84
CA LEU A 677 13.98 5.07 4.06
C LEU A 677 13.42 6.40 4.58
N ASP A 678 12.22 6.75 4.16
CA ASP A 678 11.50 7.95 4.63
C ASP A 678 10.11 7.53 5.15
N PRO A 679 9.83 7.70 6.46
CA PRO A 679 8.58 7.26 7.08
C PRO A 679 7.36 8.08 6.64
N THR A 680 7.56 9.21 5.94
CA THR A 680 6.45 10.06 5.46
C THR A 680 5.80 9.51 4.20
N TYR A 681 6.43 8.55 3.51
CA TYR A 681 5.88 7.93 2.31
C TYR A 681 5.18 6.60 2.61
N GLN A 682 4.18 6.30 1.79
CA GLN A 682 3.49 5.01 1.81
C GLN A 682 4.35 3.93 1.16
N ASN A 683 4.13 2.67 1.53
CA ASN A 683 4.88 1.54 0.97
C ASN A 683 4.76 1.43 -0.57
N ASP A 684 3.62 1.85 -1.15
CA ASP A 684 3.45 1.89 -2.60
C ASP A 684 4.37 2.90 -3.30
N ALA A 685 4.88 3.89 -2.56
CA ALA A 685 5.83 4.87 -3.07
C ALA A 685 7.31 4.44 -2.95
N ILE A 686 7.60 3.23 -2.45
CA ILE A 686 8.98 2.76 -2.21
C ILE A 686 9.84 2.71 -3.48
N PHE A 687 9.27 2.28 -4.61
CA PHE A 687 9.99 2.25 -5.87
C PHE A 687 10.16 3.65 -6.48
N PRO A 688 9.14 4.51 -6.56
CA PRO A 688 9.30 5.94 -6.84
C PRO A 688 10.36 6.63 -5.97
N LEU A 689 10.39 6.35 -4.67
CA LEU A 689 11.40 6.88 -3.75
C LEU A 689 12.82 6.50 -4.19
N PHE A 690 13.05 5.21 -4.48
CA PHE A 690 14.33 4.73 -5.01
C PHE A 690 14.73 5.47 -6.30
N ILE A 691 13.81 5.61 -7.25
CA ILE A 691 14.06 6.30 -8.53
C ILE A 691 14.47 7.75 -8.32
N SER A 692 13.86 8.43 -7.33
CA SER A 692 14.10 9.85 -7.05
C SER A 692 15.46 10.12 -6.45
N TYR A 693 15.90 9.26 -5.51
CA TYR A 693 17.07 9.53 -4.68
C TYR A 693 18.34 8.81 -5.14
N GLN A 694 18.19 7.66 -5.82
CA GLN A 694 19.32 6.77 -6.09
C GLN A 694 19.76 6.76 -7.56
N LEU A 695 18.93 7.26 -8.48
CA LEU A 695 19.27 7.26 -9.89
C LEU A 695 19.99 8.56 -10.30
N PRO A 696 21.04 8.46 -11.15
CA PRO A 696 21.70 9.62 -11.73
C PRO A 696 20.75 10.53 -12.50
N ALA A 697 21.07 11.84 -12.55
CA ALA A 697 20.31 12.83 -13.28
C ALA A 697 20.16 12.46 -14.76
N GLY A 698 18.94 12.56 -15.31
CA GLY A 698 18.57 12.14 -16.66
C GLY A 698 18.08 10.69 -16.75
N LEU A 699 18.71 9.75 -16.04
CA LEU A 699 18.27 8.35 -16.01
C LEU A 699 17.00 8.16 -15.19
N GLY A 700 16.85 8.88 -14.08
CA GLY A 700 15.56 8.96 -13.37
C GLY A 700 14.43 9.47 -14.28
N GLY A 701 14.71 10.43 -15.17
CA GLY A 701 13.78 10.92 -16.18
C GLY A 701 13.33 9.84 -17.18
N ILE A 702 14.23 8.95 -17.62
CA ILE A 702 13.90 7.82 -18.51
C ILE A 702 12.98 6.82 -17.80
N VAL A 703 13.26 6.49 -16.55
CA VAL A 703 12.42 5.55 -15.76
C VAL A 703 11.02 6.13 -15.53
N ILE A 704 10.93 7.41 -15.17
CA ILE A 704 9.64 8.10 -15.05
C ILE A 704 8.91 8.16 -16.39
N ALA A 705 9.60 8.43 -17.50
CA ALA A 705 9.00 8.34 -18.84
C ALA A 705 8.45 6.91 -19.10
N GLY A 706 9.13 5.85 -18.62
CA GLY A 706 8.63 4.48 -18.65
C GLY A 706 7.34 4.26 -17.85
N ILE A 707 7.20 4.87 -16.67
CA ILE A 707 5.96 4.83 -15.88
C ILE A 707 4.82 5.53 -16.63
N TYR A 708 5.09 6.72 -17.19
CA TYR A 708 4.13 7.43 -18.04
C TYR A 708 3.76 6.63 -19.28
N ALA A 709 4.74 5.98 -19.91
CA ALA A 709 4.54 5.12 -21.06
C ALA A 709 3.54 4.00 -20.76
N ALA A 710 3.69 3.32 -19.62
CA ALA A 710 2.76 2.27 -19.19
C ALA A 710 1.33 2.79 -18.94
N ALA A 711 1.20 3.99 -18.37
CA ALA A 711 -0.11 4.61 -18.20
C ALA A 711 -0.72 5.00 -19.52
N GLN A 712 0.04 5.67 -20.39
CA GLN A 712 -0.41 6.16 -21.68
C GLN A 712 -0.83 5.02 -22.60
N SER A 713 -0.10 3.88 -22.64
CA SER A 713 -0.48 2.71 -23.44
C SER A 713 -1.81 2.10 -23.01
N THR A 714 -2.05 2.03 -21.72
CA THR A 714 -3.32 1.53 -21.19
C THR A 714 -4.47 2.49 -21.47
N VAL A 715 -4.27 3.79 -21.26
CA VAL A 715 -5.29 4.83 -21.50
C VAL A 715 -5.59 4.95 -22.99
N SER A 716 -4.59 5.00 -23.86
CA SER A 716 -4.76 5.07 -25.32
C SER A 716 -5.53 3.87 -25.86
N GLY A 717 -5.17 2.67 -25.40
CA GLY A 717 -5.88 1.44 -25.72
C GLY A 717 -7.33 1.45 -25.26
N SER A 718 -7.60 1.93 -24.07
CA SER A 718 -8.95 2.03 -23.50
C SER A 718 -9.82 3.03 -24.28
N VAL A 719 -9.32 4.25 -24.48
CA VAL A 719 -10.04 5.32 -25.20
C VAL A 719 -10.34 4.91 -26.63
N HIS A 720 -9.35 4.33 -27.32
CA HIS A 720 -9.52 3.89 -28.72
C HIS A 720 -10.53 2.73 -28.81
N SER A 721 -10.49 1.75 -27.91
CA SER A 721 -11.44 0.63 -27.90
C SER A 721 -12.87 1.07 -27.54
N ILE A 722 -13.06 2.01 -26.59
CA ILE A 722 -14.38 2.62 -26.33
C ILE A 722 -14.91 3.28 -27.60
N SER A 723 -14.08 4.10 -28.25
CA SER A 723 -14.48 4.76 -29.52
C SER A 723 -14.89 3.76 -30.58
N THR A 724 -14.13 2.65 -30.73
CA THR A 724 -14.48 1.56 -31.66
C THR A 724 -15.84 0.96 -31.34
N VAL A 725 -16.09 0.61 -30.07
CA VAL A 725 -17.34 0.02 -29.60
C VAL A 725 -18.52 0.98 -29.81
N VAL A 726 -18.38 2.24 -29.40
CA VAL A 726 -19.46 3.23 -29.53
C VAL A 726 -19.81 3.49 -31.00
N VAL A 727 -18.81 3.64 -31.86
CA VAL A 727 -19.06 3.86 -33.30
C VAL A 727 -19.60 2.61 -33.98
N THR A 728 -19.07 1.41 -33.69
CA THR A 728 -19.46 0.18 -34.38
C THR A 728 -20.77 -0.39 -33.84
N ASP A 729 -20.93 -0.47 -32.51
CA ASP A 729 -22.06 -1.18 -31.89
C ASP A 729 -23.30 -0.31 -31.74
N PHE A 730 -23.14 1.01 -31.70
CA PHE A 730 -24.27 1.94 -31.59
C PHE A 730 -24.43 2.73 -32.92
N ALA A 731 -23.47 3.57 -33.33
CA ALA A 731 -23.67 4.49 -34.42
C ALA A 731 -23.82 3.80 -35.81
N LYS A 732 -22.91 2.87 -36.16
CA LYS A 732 -23.01 2.12 -37.43
C LYS A 732 -24.14 1.12 -37.40
N ARG A 733 -24.37 0.44 -36.27
CA ARG A 733 -25.44 -0.55 -36.12
C ARG A 733 -26.82 0.04 -36.35
N PHE A 734 -27.06 1.28 -35.93
CA PHE A 734 -28.31 1.99 -36.09
C PHE A 734 -28.29 2.99 -37.26
N SER A 735 -27.27 2.94 -38.16
CA SER A 735 -27.13 3.79 -39.35
C SER A 735 -27.30 5.29 -39.06
N MET A 736 -26.74 5.79 -37.94
CA MET A 736 -26.91 7.16 -37.47
C MET A 736 -26.30 8.21 -38.42
N LEU A 737 -25.27 7.85 -39.18
CA LEU A 737 -24.58 8.74 -40.11
C LEU A 737 -24.56 8.14 -41.53
N LYS A 738 -24.56 9.02 -42.56
CA LYS A 738 -24.65 8.61 -43.97
C LYS A 738 -23.27 8.43 -44.64
N THR A 739 -22.19 8.95 -44.03
CA THR A 739 -20.88 8.99 -44.70
C THR A 739 -19.78 8.40 -43.82
N GLU A 740 -18.80 7.71 -44.42
CA GLU A 740 -17.61 7.21 -43.71
C GLU A 740 -16.81 8.33 -43.02
N LYS A 741 -16.72 9.52 -43.63
CA LYS A 741 -16.09 10.69 -43.04
C LYS A 741 -16.80 11.13 -41.76
N GLY A 742 -18.15 11.04 -41.72
CA GLY A 742 -18.96 11.32 -40.54
C GLY A 742 -18.63 10.34 -39.41
N TYR A 743 -18.54 9.04 -39.67
CA TYR A 743 -18.17 8.04 -38.70
C TYR A 743 -16.72 8.22 -38.18
N LEU A 744 -15.77 8.62 -39.04
CA LEU A 744 -14.41 8.93 -38.65
C LEU A 744 -14.35 10.14 -37.70
N ASN A 745 -15.12 11.20 -38.02
CA ASN A 745 -15.21 12.37 -37.14
C ASN A 745 -15.86 12.02 -35.79
N LEU A 746 -16.92 11.19 -35.78
CA LEU A 746 -17.54 10.69 -34.59
C LEU A 746 -16.55 9.85 -33.75
N ALA A 747 -15.72 9.02 -34.41
CA ALA A 747 -14.69 8.23 -33.74
C ALA A 747 -13.69 9.13 -33.00
N ARG A 748 -13.21 10.18 -33.65
CA ARG A 748 -12.31 11.17 -33.06
C ARG A 748 -12.96 11.93 -31.90
N PHE A 749 -14.23 12.34 -32.08
CA PHE A 749 -14.99 13.00 -31.02
C PHE A 749 -15.19 12.07 -29.80
N CYS A 750 -15.57 10.82 -30.00
CA CYS A 750 -15.70 9.83 -28.93
C CYS A 750 -14.37 9.61 -28.22
N THR A 751 -13.26 9.51 -28.97
CA THR A 751 -11.91 9.40 -28.38
C THR A 751 -11.61 10.60 -27.46
N PHE A 752 -11.87 11.82 -27.93
CA PHE A 752 -11.71 13.04 -27.12
C PHE A 752 -12.61 13.02 -25.89
N LEU A 753 -13.90 12.77 -26.06
CA LEU A 753 -14.91 12.80 -25.00
C LEU A 753 -14.59 11.80 -23.89
N PHE A 754 -14.38 10.54 -24.22
CA PHE A 754 -14.16 9.49 -23.22
C PHE A 754 -12.78 9.60 -22.57
N GLY A 755 -11.78 10.08 -23.28
CA GLY A 755 -10.48 10.38 -22.67
C GLY A 755 -10.56 11.53 -21.66
N THR A 756 -11.34 12.56 -21.95
CA THR A 756 -11.61 13.67 -21.03
C THR A 756 -12.42 13.19 -19.82
N LEU A 757 -13.47 12.37 -20.02
CA LEU A 757 -14.25 11.79 -18.92
C LEU A 757 -13.39 10.91 -18.00
N GLY A 758 -12.50 10.08 -18.54
CA GLY A 758 -11.56 9.30 -17.76
C GLY A 758 -10.61 10.18 -16.93
N THR A 759 -10.14 11.30 -17.51
CA THR A 759 -9.29 12.27 -16.79
C THR A 759 -10.04 12.96 -15.65
N ILE A 760 -11.28 13.37 -15.86
CA ILE A 760 -12.13 13.96 -14.82
C ILE A 760 -12.37 12.96 -13.68
N LEU A 761 -12.68 11.71 -14.02
CA LEU A 761 -12.89 10.67 -13.01
C LEU A 761 -11.60 10.36 -12.23
N ALA A 762 -10.43 10.44 -12.86
CA ALA A 762 -9.13 10.33 -12.18
C ALA A 762 -8.90 11.45 -11.15
N LEU A 763 -9.33 12.69 -11.48
CA LEU A 763 -9.28 13.81 -10.54
C LEU A 763 -10.22 13.61 -9.34
N ILE A 764 -11.40 13.05 -9.57
CA ILE A 764 -12.34 12.70 -8.50
C ILE A 764 -11.74 11.63 -7.60
N PHE A 765 -11.13 10.58 -8.16
CA PHE A 765 -10.46 9.54 -7.38
C PHE A 765 -9.26 10.06 -6.59
N ALA A 766 -8.54 11.04 -7.12
CA ALA A 766 -7.43 11.67 -6.40
C ALA A 766 -7.87 12.44 -5.14
N SER A 767 -9.13 12.86 -5.08
CA SER A 767 -9.71 13.52 -3.90
C SER A 767 -10.28 12.54 -2.87
N ALA A 768 -10.44 11.25 -3.23
CA ALA A 768 -10.95 10.21 -2.35
C ALA A 768 -9.80 9.46 -1.66
N ASP A 769 -10.00 9.10 -0.37
CA ASP A 769 -9.03 8.28 0.37
C ASP A 769 -9.13 6.80 -0.03
N ILE A 770 -8.46 6.41 -1.10
CA ILE A 770 -8.44 5.03 -1.62
C ILE A 770 -7.25 4.28 -1.02
N LYS A 771 -7.52 3.37 -0.08
CA LYS A 771 -6.51 2.58 0.65
C LYS A 771 -5.65 1.69 -0.25
N SER A 772 -6.20 1.13 -1.33
CA SER A 772 -5.47 0.33 -2.31
C SER A 772 -6.08 0.43 -3.70
N LEU A 773 -5.34 1.02 -4.62
CA LEU A 773 -5.73 1.12 -6.02
C LEU A 773 -5.73 -0.24 -6.73
N TRP A 774 -4.85 -1.14 -6.32
CA TRP A 774 -4.82 -2.52 -6.84
C TRP A 774 -6.10 -3.27 -6.46
N GLU A 775 -6.53 -3.17 -5.22
CA GLU A 775 -7.76 -3.81 -4.73
C GLU A 775 -8.98 -3.28 -5.46
N SER A 776 -9.09 -1.96 -5.60
CA SER A 776 -10.17 -1.31 -6.35
C SER A 776 -10.18 -1.72 -7.83
N PHE A 777 -9.00 -1.86 -8.47
CA PHE A 777 -8.90 -2.30 -9.85
C PHE A 777 -9.37 -3.75 -10.02
N ILE A 778 -8.95 -4.66 -9.15
CA ILE A 778 -9.38 -6.08 -9.19
C ILE A 778 -10.87 -6.23 -8.92
N GLU A 779 -11.42 -5.43 -8.00
CA GLU A 779 -12.86 -5.42 -7.72
C GLU A 779 -13.66 -4.99 -8.96
N VAL A 780 -13.32 -3.87 -9.58
CA VAL A 780 -13.97 -3.38 -10.80
C VAL A 780 -13.82 -4.38 -11.96
N LEU A 781 -12.61 -4.97 -12.12
CA LEU A 781 -12.37 -6.01 -13.11
C LEU A 781 -13.29 -7.23 -12.89
N GLY A 782 -13.41 -7.68 -11.66
CA GLY A 782 -14.28 -8.80 -11.31
C GLY A 782 -15.76 -8.53 -11.55
N LEU A 783 -16.26 -7.41 -11.03
CA LEU A 783 -17.69 -7.05 -11.06
C LEU A 783 -18.23 -6.86 -12.49
N LEU A 784 -17.50 -6.20 -13.38
CA LEU A 784 -18.01 -5.86 -14.71
C LEU A 784 -17.56 -6.83 -15.81
N CYS A 785 -16.32 -7.29 -15.78
CA CYS A 785 -15.74 -8.08 -16.85
C CYS A 785 -15.85 -9.59 -16.67
N GLY A 786 -15.93 -10.08 -15.42
CA GLY A 786 -16.11 -11.51 -15.15
C GLY A 786 -17.38 -12.08 -15.80
N PRO A 787 -18.58 -11.56 -15.47
CA PRO A 787 -19.83 -12.00 -16.10
C PRO A 787 -19.85 -11.79 -17.61
N MET A 788 -19.23 -10.72 -18.12
CA MET A 788 -19.12 -10.48 -19.57
C MET A 788 -18.29 -11.57 -20.27
N CYS A 789 -17.17 -11.99 -19.69
CA CYS A 789 -16.41 -13.15 -20.18
C CYS A 789 -17.27 -14.42 -20.15
N GLY A 790 -18.08 -14.63 -19.11
CA GLY A 790 -19.04 -15.72 -18.99
C GLY A 790 -20.05 -15.77 -20.16
N LEU A 791 -20.54 -14.61 -20.65
CA LEU A 791 -21.40 -14.54 -21.83
C LEU A 791 -20.73 -15.10 -23.10
N PHE A 792 -19.47 -14.77 -23.33
CA PHE A 792 -18.73 -15.32 -24.48
C PHE A 792 -18.54 -16.83 -24.33
N LEU A 793 -18.16 -17.30 -23.15
CA LEU A 793 -17.99 -18.73 -22.89
C LEU A 793 -19.31 -19.51 -23.07
N LEU A 794 -20.43 -18.98 -22.56
CA LEU A 794 -21.76 -19.57 -22.83
C LEU A 794 -22.05 -19.65 -24.33
N GLY A 795 -21.75 -18.58 -25.08
CA GLY A 795 -21.95 -18.54 -26.52
C GLY A 795 -21.11 -19.55 -27.28
N MET A 796 -19.82 -19.65 -26.96
CA MET A 796 -18.85 -20.49 -27.67
C MET A 796 -18.97 -21.99 -27.32
N PHE A 797 -19.24 -22.30 -26.04
CA PHE A 797 -19.18 -23.68 -25.55
C PHE A 797 -20.54 -24.37 -25.34
N THR A 798 -21.67 -23.66 -25.56
CA THR A 798 -23.00 -24.27 -25.40
C THR A 798 -23.87 -24.16 -26.65
N LYS A 799 -24.71 -25.16 -26.91
CA LYS A 799 -25.73 -25.14 -27.97
C LYS A 799 -27.07 -24.61 -27.51
N ARG A 800 -27.42 -24.88 -26.26
CA ARG A 800 -28.75 -24.74 -25.72
C ARG A 800 -29.07 -23.33 -25.23
N VAL A 801 -28.07 -22.62 -24.73
CA VAL A 801 -28.28 -21.31 -24.11
C VAL A 801 -28.73 -20.29 -25.14
N GLY A 802 -29.88 -19.66 -24.88
CA GLY A 802 -30.42 -18.57 -25.68
C GLY A 802 -30.17 -17.21 -25.03
N GLY A 803 -30.75 -16.16 -25.60
CA GLY A 803 -30.46 -14.78 -25.21
C GLY A 803 -30.95 -14.44 -23.78
N ILE A 804 -32.17 -14.88 -23.41
CA ILE A 804 -32.74 -14.58 -22.07
C ILE A 804 -31.96 -15.32 -21.01
N SER A 805 -31.64 -16.58 -21.21
CA SER A 805 -30.86 -17.39 -20.27
C SER A 805 -29.45 -16.82 -20.09
N ALA A 806 -28.83 -16.31 -21.16
CA ALA A 806 -27.51 -15.69 -21.11
C ALA A 806 -27.51 -14.39 -20.27
N ILE A 807 -28.50 -13.51 -20.46
CA ILE A 807 -28.58 -12.24 -19.70
C ILE A 807 -28.85 -12.47 -18.23
N ILE A 808 -29.74 -13.44 -17.89
CA ILE A 808 -29.98 -13.84 -16.50
C ILE A 808 -28.68 -14.33 -15.86
N GLY A 809 -27.90 -15.14 -16.58
CA GLY A 809 -26.59 -15.58 -16.14
C GLY A 809 -25.64 -14.41 -15.85
N ALA A 810 -25.56 -13.43 -16.76
CA ALA A 810 -24.71 -12.27 -16.60
C ALA A 810 -25.12 -11.40 -15.39
N VAL A 811 -26.41 -11.10 -15.26
CA VAL A 811 -26.92 -10.30 -14.11
C VAL A 811 -26.69 -11.05 -12.80
N SER A 812 -26.95 -12.35 -12.77
CA SER A 812 -26.67 -13.18 -11.59
C SER A 812 -25.18 -13.18 -11.22
N GLY A 813 -24.30 -13.20 -12.21
CA GLY A 813 -22.86 -13.08 -12.00
C GLY A 813 -22.47 -11.77 -11.30
N VAL A 814 -23.05 -10.64 -11.72
CA VAL A 814 -22.82 -9.33 -11.09
C VAL A 814 -23.34 -9.31 -9.65
N VAL A 815 -24.58 -9.80 -9.44
CA VAL A 815 -25.22 -9.82 -8.10
C VAL A 815 -24.45 -10.71 -7.12
N ILE A 816 -24.05 -11.92 -7.57
CA ILE A 816 -23.29 -12.85 -6.73
C ILE A 816 -21.93 -12.24 -6.35
N LEU A 817 -21.25 -11.61 -7.30
CA LEU A 817 -19.98 -10.94 -7.01
C LEU A 817 -20.13 -9.80 -6.02
N PHE A 818 -21.16 -8.96 -6.19
CA PHE A 818 -21.46 -7.90 -5.24
C PHE A 818 -21.69 -8.45 -3.83
N MET A 819 -22.47 -9.55 -3.72
CA MET A 819 -22.70 -10.21 -2.44
C MET A 819 -21.40 -10.79 -1.85
N VAL A 820 -20.58 -11.45 -2.67
CA VAL A 820 -19.29 -12.00 -2.22
C VAL A 820 -18.37 -10.88 -1.71
N GLY A 821 -18.23 -9.79 -2.45
CA GLY A 821 -17.39 -8.66 -2.04
C GLY A 821 -17.89 -7.97 -0.75
N ARG A 822 -19.21 -7.85 -0.57
CA ARG A 822 -19.78 -7.15 0.59
C ARG A 822 -19.87 -7.99 1.86
N TYR A 823 -20.17 -9.27 1.75
CA TYR A 823 -20.50 -10.13 2.89
C TYR A 823 -19.45 -11.21 3.19
N THR A 824 -18.42 -11.36 2.37
CA THR A 824 -17.39 -12.36 2.60
C THR A 824 -15.98 -11.73 2.61
N LYS A 825 -15.03 -12.45 3.20
CA LYS A 825 -13.60 -12.08 3.23
C LYS A 825 -12.80 -12.87 2.19
N VAL A 826 -13.43 -13.43 1.16
CA VAL A 826 -12.79 -14.23 0.11
C VAL A 826 -11.75 -13.36 -0.60
N ASN A 827 -10.60 -13.96 -0.91
CA ASN A 827 -9.52 -13.26 -1.60
C ASN A 827 -10.01 -12.70 -2.94
N MET A 828 -9.83 -11.40 -3.15
CA MET A 828 -10.33 -10.68 -4.32
C MET A 828 -9.80 -11.21 -5.66
N VAL A 829 -8.67 -11.89 -5.66
CA VAL A 829 -8.09 -12.54 -6.84
C VAL A 829 -9.09 -13.54 -7.47
N LEU A 830 -9.96 -14.15 -6.67
CA LEU A 830 -11.01 -15.10 -7.13
C LEU A 830 -12.23 -14.42 -7.77
N TYR A 831 -12.40 -13.10 -7.66
CA TYR A 831 -13.63 -12.40 -8.10
C TYR A 831 -13.93 -12.61 -9.60
N ALA A 832 -12.92 -12.48 -10.46
CA ALA A 832 -13.10 -12.70 -11.89
C ALA A 832 -13.60 -14.14 -12.19
N SER A 833 -12.97 -15.14 -11.58
CA SER A 833 -13.34 -16.55 -11.74
C SER A 833 -14.74 -16.85 -11.17
N ALA A 834 -15.08 -16.26 -10.02
CA ALA A 834 -16.41 -16.40 -9.42
C ALA A 834 -17.50 -15.81 -10.32
N GLY A 835 -17.26 -14.61 -10.89
CA GLY A 835 -18.20 -13.96 -11.82
C GLY A 835 -18.41 -14.76 -13.12
N ILE A 836 -17.31 -15.26 -13.70
CA ILE A 836 -17.38 -16.16 -14.87
C ILE A 836 -18.21 -17.41 -14.52
N THR A 837 -17.86 -18.09 -13.44
CA THR A 837 -18.51 -19.34 -13.04
C THR A 837 -20.00 -19.13 -12.73
N ALA A 838 -20.35 -18.08 -11.98
CA ALA A 838 -21.73 -17.74 -11.67
C ALA A 838 -22.54 -17.48 -12.96
N CYS A 839 -22.00 -16.67 -13.88
CA CYS A 839 -22.65 -16.41 -15.15
C CYS A 839 -22.86 -17.68 -15.98
N VAL A 840 -21.84 -18.52 -16.10
CA VAL A 840 -21.91 -19.76 -16.89
C VAL A 840 -22.87 -20.77 -16.28
N VAL A 841 -22.78 -21.01 -14.98
CA VAL A 841 -23.63 -22.00 -14.28
C VAL A 841 -25.09 -21.57 -14.30
N VAL A 842 -25.39 -20.35 -13.87
CA VAL A 842 -26.78 -19.87 -13.83
C VAL A 842 -27.36 -19.76 -15.24
N GLY A 843 -26.64 -19.19 -16.21
CA GLY A 843 -27.10 -19.08 -17.58
C GLY A 843 -27.35 -20.44 -18.23
N TYR A 844 -26.51 -21.45 -17.95
CA TYR A 844 -26.72 -22.81 -18.45
C TYR A 844 -27.93 -23.50 -17.79
N LEU A 845 -28.08 -23.38 -16.49
CA LEU A 845 -29.23 -23.93 -15.75
C LEU A 845 -30.55 -23.31 -16.22
N MET A 846 -30.58 -21.98 -16.39
CA MET A 846 -31.77 -21.28 -16.86
C MET A 846 -32.19 -21.72 -18.29
N SER A 847 -31.28 -22.20 -19.12
CA SER A 847 -31.58 -22.72 -20.45
C SER A 847 -32.42 -24.02 -20.42
N PHE A 848 -32.53 -24.69 -19.27
CA PHE A 848 -33.46 -25.84 -19.08
C PHE A 848 -34.87 -25.39 -18.72
N VAL A 849 -34.99 -24.21 -18.10
CA VAL A 849 -36.29 -23.67 -17.64
C VAL A 849 -36.93 -22.80 -18.72
N ILE A 850 -36.10 -22.02 -19.46
CA ILE A 850 -36.60 -21.07 -20.47
C ILE A 850 -36.35 -21.65 -21.86
N PRO A 851 -37.37 -22.21 -22.55
CA PRO A 851 -37.21 -22.67 -23.93
C PRO A 851 -37.17 -21.46 -24.87
N GLU A 852 -36.07 -21.33 -25.61
CA GLU A 852 -35.92 -20.29 -26.63
C GLU A 852 -35.91 -20.88 -28.04
N ARG A 853 -36.37 -20.09 -29.07
CA ARG A 853 -36.31 -20.51 -30.45
C ARG A 853 -34.84 -20.80 -30.86
N LYS A 854 -34.63 -21.94 -31.49
CA LYS A 854 -33.35 -22.34 -32.05
C LYS A 854 -32.94 -21.35 -33.16
N LYS A 855 -31.90 -20.62 -32.90
CA LYS A 855 -31.22 -19.78 -33.92
C LYS A 855 -30.19 -20.65 -34.65
N ASP A 856 -29.95 -20.36 -35.92
CA ASP A 856 -28.82 -20.98 -36.64
C ASP A 856 -27.50 -20.49 -36.02
N ILE A 857 -26.75 -21.41 -35.42
CA ILE A 857 -25.50 -21.19 -34.75
C ILE A 857 -24.30 -21.80 -35.47
N SER A 858 -24.49 -22.13 -36.79
CA SER A 858 -23.45 -22.76 -37.59
C SER A 858 -22.20 -21.90 -37.63
N GLY A 859 -21.09 -22.49 -37.14
CA GLY A 859 -19.79 -21.80 -37.02
C GLY A 859 -19.68 -20.81 -35.90
N LEU A 860 -20.65 -20.72 -34.97
CA LEU A 860 -20.64 -19.82 -33.79
C LEU A 860 -20.44 -20.56 -32.47
N SER A 861 -20.37 -21.88 -32.49
CA SER A 861 -20.10 -22.70 -31.31
C SER A 861 -19.12 -23.84 -31.59
N ILE A 862 -18.42 -24.36 -30.58
CA ILE A 862 -17.46 -25.47 -30.72
C ILE A 862 -18.13 -26.75 -31.28
N HIS A 863 -19.41 -26.88 -31.13
CA HIS A 863 -20.17 -28.02 -31.61
C HIS A 863 -20.64 -27.89 -33.09
N SER A 864 -20.35 -26.74 -33.73
CA SER A 864 -20.77 -26.44 -35.10
C SER A 864 -19.60 -25.94 -36.00
N MET A 865 -18.39 -26.07 -35.51
CA MET A 865 -17.13 -25.80 -36.23
C MET A 865 -16.74 -26.94 -37.18
#